data_af4ee3947391298f1b3396329784d73c
#
_entry.id   af4ee3947391298f1b3396329784d73c
#
_cell.length_a   1.000
_cell.length_b   1.000
_cell.length_c   1.000
_cell.angle_alpha   90.00
_cell.angle_beta   90.00
_cell.angle_gamma   90.00
#
_symmetry.space_group_name_H-M   'P 1'
#
loop_
_entity.id
_entity.type
_entity.pdbx_description
1 polymer ?
#
loop_
_entity_poly.entity_id
_entity_poly.type
_entity_poly.pdbx_seq_one_letter_code
_entity_poly.pdbx_strand_id
1 'polypeptide(L)'
;MTSFELNTAWYSLSAVLLLLCLSSVAAAEPPPVIDESMTSAVSNELELLKEEETVSIASRYEQPISQAPSNVYVITDEDIRQSGAIDLPTVLRRVPGLEIMQMTGGDFNVSARGGNQPFANKMLVMVDGRSIYGDVQGTVFWKSIPVTLPEIKRIEVLKGPASAMYGFNAFDGVINIITKSPEEMKGTTLQFGGGELGTISSAAVHAGTIGKFGYRLSIGRDQTQQWRDRDALGFRSNKFNLQTEYALSSTSKLQVSGGLVDTNRYDGQVGEVTSNSIRPSLAYANVLYEQGAFLIRAWWSGYTDNATITPNSQLVDLLSITDRNGQSTNPFSGNTYNVDVQHATNLWATHRLLYGATYRHNSLSSTTIDRFSREDRLGLFIQDEWRAASSLTIVAGLRYDLHTQITGTWSPRVAILYQPVEGHTFHLSGSAAYRPPTLFESHQDQRVTTTLPTGVPFPPSILSTVPISGSTRLAPEQIISYEAGYQGWYWKHRLRVRADLFFNHVSDLIGSRITSGGASEFVNDQGSADIYGGEAGIEFLASRWLSGFANYAYEEIGQSFSGTVKRGAPRSKVSAGLRTEWDNGLSGEISYYYVGATTYPIAQTFTTLATIPTTGVIAPGDRVDSYNLLNLRVGYRFWQQKAAAGYMRDAEVAVSVFNALNDEHKEHPLGDLIGSRSMGWVTVRF
;
A
#
# COMPACT_ATOMS: atom_id res chain seq x y z
N MET A 1 -30.56 -4.93 -7.57
CA MET A 1 -30.04 -4.73 -8.94
C MET A 1 -29.10 -5.87 -9.22
N THR A 2 -29.42 -6.67 -10.23
CA THR A 2 -28.66 -7.87 -10.56
C THR A 2 -27.36 -7.50 -11.26
N SER A 3 -26.31 -8.33 -11.12
CA SER A 3 -24.97 -8.11 -11.70
C SER A 3 -24.94 -7.85 -13.22
N PHE A 4 -26.03 -8.15 -13.91
CA PHE A 4 -26.19 -7.98 -15.35
C PHE A 4 -26.48 -6.52 -15.76
N GLU A 5 -27.21 -5.77 -14.95
CA GLU A 5 -27.56 -4.35 -15.23
C GLU A 5 -26.37 -3.40 -14.97
N LEU A 6 -25.49 -3.73 -14.01
CA LEU A 6 -24.28 -2.96 -13.79
C LEU A 6 -23.28 -3.08 -14.94
N ASN A 7 -23.10 -4.26 -15.52
CA ASN A 7 -22.20 -4.45 -16.66
C ASN A 7 -22.62 -3.62 -17.89
N THR A 8 -23.92 -3.54 -18.19
CA THR A 8 -24.42 -2.73 -19.32
C THR A 8 -24.24 -1.22 -19.07
N ALA A 9 -24.35 -0.76 -17.82
CA ALA A 9 -24.12 0.63 -17.48
C ALA A 9 -22.65 1.06 -17.67
N TRP A 10 -21.68 0.16 -17.39
CA TRP A 10 -20.26 0.43 -17.60
C TRP A 10 -19.88 0.55 -19.08
N TYR A 11 -20.43 -0.27 -19.95
CA TYR A 11 -20.17 -0.18 -21.40
C TYR A 11 -20.74 1.11 -22.00
N SER A 12 -21.92 1.54 -21.56
CA SER A 12 -22.54 2.79 -22.04
C SER A 12 -21.81 4.03 -21.50
N LEU A 13 -21.33 4.04 -20.28
CA LEU A 13 -20.54 5.15 -19.71
C LEU A 13 -19.19 5.30 -20.41
N SER A 14 -18.52 4.18 -20.70
CA SER A 14 -17.24 4.17 -21.41
C SER A 14 -17.37 4.73 -22.85
N ALA A 15 -18.46 4.41 -23.55
CA ALA A 15 -18.73 4.90 -24.89
C ALA A 15 -19.06 6.41 -24.91
N VAL A 16 -19.79 6.91 -23.91
CA VAL A 16 -20.13 8.34 -23.80
C VAL A 16 -18.89 9.17 -23.45
N LEU A 17 -18.00 8.69 -22.58
CA LEU A 17 -16.73 9.38 -22.30
C LEU A 17 -15.79 9.41 -23.50
N LEU A 18 -15.71 8.33 -24.30
CA LEU A 18 -14.94 8.30 -25.53
C LEU A 18 -15.45 9.31 -26.56
N LEU A 19 -16.76 9.47 -26.69
CA LEU A 19 -17.39 10.43 -27.58
C LEU A 19 -17.19 11.88 -27.16
N LEU A 20 -17.18 12.17 -25.85
CA LEU A 20 -16.88 13.50 -25.32
C LEU A 20 -15.40 13.89 -25.50
N CYS A 21 -14.48 12.93 -25.46
CA CYS A 21 -13.07 13.18 -25.71
C CYS A 21 -12.75 13.48 -27.19
N LEU A 22 -13.50 12.92 -28.12
CA LEU A 22 -13.29 13.15 -29.57
C LEU A 22 -13.76 14.53 -30.05
N SER A 23 -14.68 15.18 -29.35
CA SER A 23 -15.21 16.50 -29.71
C SER A 23 -14.28 17.68 -29.35
N SER A 24 -13.26 17.47 -28.51
CA SER A 24 -12.33 18.54 -28.08
C SER A 24 -11.08 18.69 -28.93
N VAL A 25 -10.87 17.83 -29.94
CA VAL A 25 -9.67 17.84 -30.81
C VAL A 25 -9.73 18.90 -31.94
N ALA A 26 -10.89 19.56 -32.16
CA ALA A 26 -11.14 20.33 -33.39
C ALA A 26 -10.79 21.84 -33.34
N ALA A 27 -10.21 22.38 -32.27
CA ALA A 27 -9.89 23.82 -32.22
C ALA A 27 -8.61 24.12 -31.44
N ALA A 28 -7.46 24.12 -32.08
CA ALA A 28 -6.24 24.73 -31.54
C ALA A 28 -5.47 25.47 -32.66
N GLU A 29 -5.45 26.81 -32.56
CA GLU A 29 -4.57 27.67 -33.38
C GLU A 29 -3.12 27.61 -32.88
N PRO A 30 -2.10 27.76 -33.72
CA PRO A 30 -0.69 27.70 -33.34
C PRO A 30 -0.25 28.99 -32.61
N PRO A 31 0.62 28.88 -31.58
CA PRO A 31 1.09 30.05 -30.83
C PRO A 31 2.31 30.74 -31.48
N PRO A 32 2.59 32.01 -31.11
CA PRO A 32 3.68 32.80 -31.68
C PRO A 32 5.06 32.34 -31.17
N VAL A 33 6.08 32.49 -32.03
CA VAL A 33 7.48 32.13 -31.80
C VAL A 33 8.13 33.17 -30.86
N ILE A 34 8.75 32.73 -29.79
CA ILE A 34 9.57 33.54 -28.86
C ILE A 34 11.04 33.08 -28.97
N ASP A 35 11.94 34.05 -28.97
CA ASP A 35 13.39 33.91 -29.18
C ASP A 35 14.07 33.07 -28.09
N GLU A 36 14.70 31.96 -28.49
CA GLU A 36 15.16 30.86 -27.66
C GLU A 36 16.56 31.01 -27.04
N SER A 37 17.32 32.06 -27.38
CA SER A 37 18.76 32.04 -27.11
C SER A 37 19.22 32.54 -25.73
N MET A 38 18.44 33.32 -24.99
CA MET A 38 18.81 33.82 -23.65
C MET A 38 18.17 33.06 -22.48
N THR A 39 17.07 32.38 -22.69
CA THR A 39 16.38 31.55 -21.66
C THR A 39 17.06 30.19 -21.46
N SER A 40 17.79 29.69 -22.47
CA SER A 40 18.34 28.33 -22.45
C SER A 40 19.51 28.12 -21.47
N ALA A 41 20.34 29.13 -21.23
CA ALA A 41 21.51 28.97 -20.35
C ALA A 41 21.15 28.97 -18.86
N VAL A 42 20.19 29.81 -18.43
CA VAL A 42 19.73 29.88 -17.03
C VAL A 42 18.76 28.75 -16.71
N SER A 43 17.91 28.37 -17.65
CA SER A 43 17.05 27.19 -17.48
C SER A 43 17.87 25.90 -17.43
N ASN A 44 18.96 25.84 -18.14
CA ASN A 44 19.88 24.70 -18.20
C ASN A 44 20.64 24.42 -16.89
N GLU A 45 20.92 25.46 -16.06
CA GLU A 45 21.52 25.27 -14.72
C GLU A 45 20.47 24.93 -13.66
N LEU A 46 19.27 25.48 -13.75
CA LEU A 46 18.16 25.20 -12.85
C LEU A 46 17.58 23.79 -13.07
N GLU A 47 17.51 23.30 -14.30
CA GLU A 47 17.08 21.92 -14.61
C GLU A 47 18.05 20.83 -14.12
N LEU A 48 19.27 21.19 -13.76
CA LEU A 48 20.27 20.28 -13.19
C LEU A 48 20.22 20.19 -11.66
N LEU A 49 19.38 20.99 -11.01
CA LEU A 49 19.18 20.94 -9.57
C LEU A 49 17.97 20.03 -9.32
N LYS A 50 18.19 18.90 -8.66
CA LYS A 50 17.07 18.11 -8.15
C LYS A 50 16.44 18.91 -7.01
N GLU A 51 15.19 19.36 -7.21
CA GLU A 51 14.45 20.00 -6.13
C GLU A 51 14.22 19.01 -4.99
N GLU A 52 14.27 19.50 -3.77
CA GLU A 52 14.00 18.69 -2.60
C GLU A 52 12.51 18.31 -2.56
N GLU A 53 12.22 17.03 -2.42
CA GLU A 53 10.85 16.56 -2.34
C GLU A 53 10.16 17.08 -1.07
N THR A 54 8.92 17.52 -1.24
CA THR A 54 8.03 17.90 -0.14
C THR A 54 7.23 16.68 0.33
N VAL A 55 7.18 16.46 1.63
CA VAL A 55 6.47 15.35 2.28
C VAL A 55 5.50 15.84 3.33
N SER A 56 4.43 15.09 3.54
CA SER A 56 3.41 15.38 4.55
C SER A 56 3.24 14.25 5.58
N ILE A 57 3.67 13.05 5.25
CA ILE A 57 3.42 11.84 6.04
C ILE A 57 4.06 11.87 7.44
N ALA A 58 5.18 12.56 7.61
CA ALA A 58 5.92 12.57 8.88
C ALA A 58 5.39 13.56 9.93
N SER A 59 4.60 14.57 9.48
CA SER A 59 4.16 15.70 10.33
C SER A 59 2.70 16.10 10.14
N ARG A 60 1.97 15.48 9.17
CA ARG A 60 0.62 15.84 8.74
C ARG A 60 0.47 17.25 8.15
N TYR A 61 1.57 17.86 7.73
CA TYR A 61 1.64 19.07 6.92
C TYR A 61 2.84 19.00 5.95
N GLU A 62 2.79 19.74 4.87
CA GLU A 62 3.85 19.74 3.86
C GLU A 62 5.13 20.42 4.39
N GLN A 63 6.26 19.72 4.25
CA GLN A 63 7.59 20.18 4.61
C GLN A 63 8.65 19.53 3.73
N PRO A 64 9.85 20.12 3.58
CA PRO A 64 10.97 19.46 2.92
C PRO A 64 11.30 18.12 3.60
N ILE A 65 11.68 17.13 2.80
CA ILE A 65 11.99 15.78 3.33
C ILE A 65 13.17 15.79 4.30
N SER A 66 14.10 16.73 4.17
CA SER A 66 15.23 16.94 5.10
C SER A 66 14.79 17.37 6.50
N GLN A 67 13.59 17.91 6.63
CA GLN A 67 12.99 18.32 7.91
C GLN A 67 12.05 17.25 8.49
N ALA A 68 11.88 16.12 7.80
CA ALA A 68 11.05 15.05 8.28
C ALA A 68 11.66 14.38 9.52
N PRO A 69 10.92 14.26 10.65
CA PRO A 69 11.42 13.66 11.88
C PRO A 69 11.43 12.12 11.86
N SER A 70 11.52 11.52 10.69
CA SER A 70 11.52 10.07 10.47
C SER A 70 12.11 9.72 9.12
N ASN A 71 12.43 8.44 8.94
CA ASN A 71 12.82 7.88 7.67
C ASN A 71 11.64 7.86 6.69
N VAL A 72 11.62 8.81 5.75
CA VAL A 72 10.62 8.93 4.69
C VAL A 72 11.25 8.65 3.34
N TYR A 73 10.57 7.86 2.51
CA TYR A 73 10.90 7.64 1.12
C TYR A 73 9.78 8.17 0.23
N VAL A 74 10.15 8.84 -0.87
CA VAL A 74 9.19 9.36 -1.85
C VAL A 74 9.40 8.68 -3.19
N ILE A 75 8.30 8.27 -3.80
CA ILE A 75 8.25 7.79 -5.18
C ILE A 75 7.42 8.80 -5.96
N THR A 76 8.02 9.45 -6.94
CA THR A 76 7.36 10.48 -7.76
C THR A 76 6.52 9.87 -8.87
N ASP A 77 5.66 10.66 -9.51
CA ASP A 77 4.91 10.24 -10.71
C ASP A 77 5.83 9.87 -11.87
N GLU A 78 6.99 10.53 -11.97
CA GLU A 78 8.02 10.19 -12.94
C GLU A 78 8.63 8.81 -12.66
N ASP A 79 8.92 8.50 -11.38
CA ASP A 79 9.39 7.18 -10.97
C ASP A 79 8.37 6.09 -11.33
N ILE A 80 7.08 6.36 -11.11
CA ILE A 80 6.00 5.43 -11.44
C ILE A 80 5.95 5.21 -12.96
N ARG A 81 5.97 6.28 -13.74
CA ARG A 81 5.89 6.24 -15.21
C ARG A 81 7.05 5.47 -15.81
N GLN A 82 8.27 5.75 -15.36
CA GLN A 82 9.49 5.17 -15.91
C GLN A 82 9.71 3.72 -15.46
N SER A 83 9.20 3.31 -14.29
CA SER A 83 9.33 1.92 -13.83
C SER A 83 8.62 0.91 -14.73
N GLY A 84 7.65 1.35 -15.54
CA GLY A 84 6.79 0.46 -16.34
C GLY A 84 5.92 -0.47 -15.49
N ALA A 85 5.81 -0.23 -14.18
CA ALA A 85 5.02 -1.05 -13.28
C ALA A 85 3.53 -1.05 -13.67
N ILE A 86 2.91 -2.20 -13.47
CA ILE A 86 1.47 -2.41 -13.75
C ILE A 86 0.59 -2.20 -12.53
N ASP A 87 1.18 -2.06 -11.35
CA ASP A 87 0.47 -1.92 -10.08
C ASP A 87 1.32 -1.21 -9.02
N LEU A 88 0.64 -0.75 -7.98
CA LEU A 88 1.25 -0.06 -6.85
C LEU A 88 2.28 -0.90 -6.09
N PRO A 89 2.05 -2.18 -5.74
CA PRO A 89 3.06 -2.97 -5.05
C PRO A 89 4.37 -3.10 -5.83
N THR A 90 4.29 -3.27 -7.15
CA THR A 90 5.49 -3.34 -8.00
C THR A 90 6.29 -2.03 -7.95
N VAL A 91 5.63 -0.87 -7.92
CA VAL A 91 6.28 0.44 -7.75
C VAL A 91 7.01 0.54 -6.40
N LEU A 92 6.43 -0.01 -5.33
CA LEU A 92 6.98 0.04 -3.98
C LEU A 92 8.26 -0.78 -3.79
N ARG A 93 8.60 -1.71 -4.70
CA ARG A 93 9.83 -2.54 -4.62
C ARG A 93 11.12 -1.73 -4.56
N ARG A 94 11.13 -0.49 -5.06
CA ARG A 94 12.32 0.38 -5.00
C ARG A 94 12.60 0.93 -3.60
N VAL A 95 11.64 0.90 -2.68
CA VAL A 95 11.81 1.43 -1.32
C VAL A 95 12.66 0.47 -0.50
N PRO A 96 13.83 0.89 0.03
CA PRO A 96 14.67 0.01 0.82
C PRO A 96 13.92 -0.47 2.08
N GLY A 97 14.11 -1.72 2.45
CA GLY A 97 13.52 -2.30 3.64
C GLY A 97 12.06 -2.74 3.52
N LEU A 98 11.31 -2.31 2.50
CA LEU A 98 9.98 -2.88 2.25
C LEU A 98 10.09 -4.33 1.76
N GLU A 99 9.13 -5.12 2.17
CA GLU A 99 8.90 -6.50 1.72
C GLU A 99 7.66 -6.50 0.85
N ILE A 100 7.85 -6.66 -0.44
CA ILE A 100 6.77 -6.77 -1.41
C ILE A 100 6.72 -8.22 -1.87
N MET A 101 5.68 -8.93 -1.49
CA MET A 101 5.51 -10.33 -1.81
C MET A 101 4.27 -10.50 -2.68
N GLN A 102 4.50 -10.87 -3.92
CA GLN A 102 3.42 -11.21 -4.84
C GLN A 102 2.99 -12.66 -4.60
N MET A 103 1.72 -12.83 -4.25
CA MET A 103 1.12 -14.14 -4.01
C MET A 103 0.54 -14.73 -5.30
N THR A 104 -0.19 -13.88 -6.05
CA THR A 104 -0.83 -14.20 -7.33
C THR A 104 -0.86 -12.97 -8.23
N GLY A 105 -1.55 -13.04 -9.35
CA GLY A 105 -1.76 -11.86 -10.22
C GLY A 105 -2.50 -10.70 -9.54
N GLY A 106 -3.32 -10.99 -8.55
CA GLY A 106 -4.15 -10.00 -7.85
C GLY A 106 -3.80 -9.76 -6.38
N ASP A 107 -3.07 -10.67 -5.74
CA ASP A 107 -2.83 -10.66 -4.32
C ASP A 107 -1.37 -10.36 -3.96
N PHE A 108 -1.16 -9.44 -3.01
CA PHE A 108 0.14 -8.96 -2.56
C PHE A 108 0.17 -8.77 -1.04
N ASN A 109 1.25 -9.19 -0.41
CA ASN A 109 1.60 -8.79 0.95
C ASN A 109 2.66 -7.68 0.90
N VAL A 110 2.40 -6.58 1.59
CA VAL A 110 3.33 -5.44 1.72
C VAL A 110 3.58 -5.17 3.18
N SER A 111 4.81 -5.29 3.61
CA SER A 111 5.24 -5.10 5.00
C SER A 111 6.60 -4.42 5.08
N ALA A 112 7.04 -4.13 6.29
CA ALA A 112 8.38 -3.63 6.59
C ALA A 112 8.91 -4.31 7.84
N ARG A 113 10.24 -4.47 7.90
CA ARG A 113 10.96 -4.86 9.12
C ARG A 113 10.37 -6.12 9.78
N GLY A 114 10.19 -7.18 8.99
CA GLY A 114 9.63 -8.44 9.49
C GLY A 114 8.16 -8.35 9.91
N GLY A 115 7.42 -7.34 9.49
CA GLY A 115 5.98 -7.17 9.77
C GLY A 115 5.09 -8.22 9.11
N ASN A 116 5.67 -9.14 8.36
CA ASN A 116 4.92 -10.17 7.65
C ASN A 116 4.72 -11.40 8.55
N GLN A 117 3.46 -11.73 8.75
CA GLN A 117 2.93 -13.00 9.24
C GLN A 117 2.20 -13.66 8.06
N PRO A 118 1.30 -14.64 8.22
CA PRO A 118 0.50 -15.12 7.08
C PRO A 118 -0.17 -14.00 6.28
N PHE A 119 -0.46 -12.86 6.93
CA PHE A 119 -0.98 -11.65 6.30
C PHE A 119 -0.18 -10.42 6.75
N ALA A 120 0.10 -9.50 5.81
CA ALA A 120 0.74 -8.22 6.11
C ALA A 120 -0.30 -7.23 6.65
N ASN A 121 -0.47 -7.18 7.98
CA ASN A 121 -1.49 -6.37 8.64
C ASN A 121 -0.93 -5.28 9.57
N LYS A 122 0.33 -4.89 9.39
CA LYS A 122 1.06 -3.98 10.29
C LYS A 122 1.31 -2.59 9.71
N MET A 123 1.01 -2.37 8.43
CA MET A 123 1.21 -1.08 7.76
C MET A 123 -0.12 -0.38 7.48
N LEU A 124 -0.21 0.88 7.90
CA LEU A 124 -1.33 1.74 7.51
C LEU A 124 -1.14 2.23 6.08
N VAL A 125 -2.13 2.01 5.22
CA VAL A 125 -2.12 2.50 3.84
C VAL A 125 -3.24 3.51 3.64
N MET A 126 -2.91 4.64 3.02
CA MET A 126 -3.85 5.75 2.78
C MET A 126 -3.83 6.18 1.32
N VAL A 127 -4.94 6.73 0.87
CA VAL A 127 -5.07 7.51 -0.37
C VAL A 127 -5.56 8.91 0.01
N ASP A 128 -4.78 9.93 -0.32
CA ASP A 128 -5.04 11.34 0.03
C ASP A 128 -5.36 11.52 1.52
N GLY A 129 -4.67 10.76 2.40
CA GLY A 129 -4.87 10.75 3.84
C GLY A 129 -6.14 10.02 4.35
N ARG A 130 -6.94 9.41 3.49
CA ARG A 130 -8.01 8.49 3.85
C ARG A 130 -7.47 7.07 3.95
N SER A 131 -7.67 6.42 5.09
CA SER A 131 -7.27 5.01 5.26
C SER A 131 -8.01 4.09 4.29
N ILE A 132 -7.26 3.22 3.62
CA ILE A 132 -7.78 2.10 2.82
C ILE A 132 -7.43 0.76 3.44
N TYR A 133 -6.82 0.78 4.63
CA TYR A 133 -6.61 -0.40 5.45
C TYR A 133 -7.96 -0.93 5.93
N GLY A 134 -8.22 -2.21 5.67
CA GLY A 134 -9.44 -2.88 6.08
C GLY A 134 -9.38 -3.31 7.54
N ASP A 135 -9.87 -2.49 8.45
CA ASP A 135 -9.86 -2.78 9.91
C ASP A 135 -10.53 -4.12 10.27
N VAL A 136 -11.37 -4.63 9.40
CA VAL A 136 -12.13 -5.86 9.60
C VAL A 136 -11.22 -7.09 9.57
N GLN A 137 -10.35 -7.20 8.58
CA GLN A 137 -9.47 -8.35 8.36
C GLN A 137 -7.99 -8.00 8.54
N GLY A 138 -7.66 -6.71 8.61
CA GLY A 138 -6.28 -6.26 8.68
C GLY A 138 -5.53 -6.32 7.34
N THR A 139 -6.21 -6.14 6.22
CA THR A 139 -5.61 -6.28 4.89
C THR A 139 -5.81 -5.06 4.02
N VAL A 140 -5.00 -4.95 2.98
CA VAL A 140 -5.16 -3.99 1.88
C VAL A 140 -5.34 -4.74 0.58
N PHE A 141 -6.45 -4.53 -0.09
CA PHE A 141 -6.71 -5.09 -1.42
C PHE A 141 -6.04 -4.21 -2.48
N TRP A 142 -4.75 -4.41 -2.71
CA TRP A 142 -3.89 -3.54 -3.52
C TRP A 142 -4.38 -3.33 -4.96
N LYS A 143 -4.98 -4.35 -5.56
CA LYS A 143 -5.53 -4.26 -6.92
C LYS A 143 -6.94 -3.67 -6.96
N SER A 144 -7.59 -3.55 -5.81
CA SER A 144 -8.95 -3.00 -5.68
C SER A 144 -8.96 -1.58 -5.09
N ILE A 145 -7.89 -0.81 -5.26
CA ILE A 145 -7.82 0.60 -4.89
C ILE A 145 -8.46 1.42 -6.02
N PRO A 146 -9.40 2.35 -5.73
CA PRO A 146 -10.11 3.15 -6.75
C PRO A 146 -9.26 4.31 -7.29
N VAL A 147 -7.99 4.03 -7.60
CA VAL A 147 -7.04 4.99 -8.19
C VAL A 147 -6.28 4.29 -9.29
N THR A 148 -6.04 4.98 -10.39
CA THR A 148 -5.21 4.51 -11.50
C THR A 148 -3.80 5.10 -11.39
N LEU A 149 -2.78 4.43 -11.93
CA LEU A 149 -1.39 4.89 -11.84
C LEU A 149 -1.17 6.31 -12.38
N PRO A 150 -1.79 6.75 -13.50
CA PRO A 150 -1.64 8.13 -13.99
C PRO A 150 -2.15 9.23 -13.04
N GLU A 151 -3.08 8.90 -12.14
CA GLU A 151 -3.62 9.86 -11.16
C GLU A 151 -2.66 10.15 -10.01
N ILE A 152 -1.65 9.30 -9.80
CA ILE A 152 -0.76 9.41 -8.65
C ILE A 152 0.26 10.51 -8.89
N LYS A 153 0.37 11.44 -7.93
CA LYS A 153 1.37 12.50 -7.89
C LYS A 153 2.67 11.99 -7.26
N ARG A 154 2.54 11.33 -6.12
CA ARG A 154 3.64 10.70 -5.39
C ARG A 154 3.13 9.68 -4.40
N ILE A 155 4.01 8.79 -3.99
CA ILE A 155 3.76 7.86 -2.89
C ILE A 155 4.79 8.20 -1.81
N GLU A 156 4.32 8.52 -0.62
CA GLU A 156 5.14 8.74 0.55
C GLU A 156 5.13 7.47 1.41
N VAL A 157 6.30 6.99 1.79
CA VAL A 157 6.48 5.82 2.64
C VAL A 157 7.25 6.22 3.88
N LEU A 158 6.62 6.12 5.04
CA LEU A 158 7.23 6.29 6.34
C LEU A 158 7.40 4.92 6.97
N LYS A 159 8.62 4.55 7.30
CA LYS A 159 8.94 3.31 7.99
C LYS A 159 9.11 3.56 9.48
N GLY A 160 8.76 2.55 10.27
CA GLY A 160 8.71 2.65 11.72
C GLY A 160 7.37 3.15 12.27
N PRO A 161 7.19 3.04 13.60
CA PRO A 161 5.92 3.33 14.25
C PRO A 161 5.49 4.79 14.12
N ALA A 162 4.23 5.02 13.73
CA ALA A 162 3.66 6.35 13.53
C ALA A 162 2.30 6.56 14.24
N SER A 163 1.99 5.74 15.23
CA SER A 163 0.70 5.82 15.95
C SER A 163 0.49 7.15 16.66
N ALA A 164 1.55 7.84 17.09
CA ALA A 164 1.45 9.17 17.69
C ALA A 164 0.72 10.18 16.79
N MET A 165 0.80 10.01 15.47
CA MET A 165 0.16 10.87 14.48
C MET A 165 -1.10 10.25 13.88
N TYR A 166 -1.06 8.96 13.54
CA TYR A 166 -2.08 8.29 12.73
C TYR A 166 -2.98 7.36 13.52
N GLY A 167 -2.63 7.08 14.80
CA GLY A 167 -3.36 6.15 15.65
C GLY A 167 -3.07 4.69 15.30
N PHE A 168 -4.03 3.85 15.56
CA PHE A 168 -3.91 2.41 15.35
C PHE A 168 -3.54 2.04 13.92
N ASN A 169 -2.88 0.89 13.78
CA ASN A 169 -2.43 0.27 12.53
C ASN A 169 -1.23 0.95 11.85
N ALA A 170 -0.78 2.13 12.30
CA ALA A 170 0.50 2.70 11.92
C ALA A 170 1.64 2.05 12.74
N PHE A 171 1.75 0.72 12.67
CA PHE A 171 2.59 -0.12 13.52
C PHE A 171 4.01 -0.25 12.97
N ASP A 172 4.19 -0.84 11.78
CA ASP A 172 5.49 -0.98 11.11
C ASP A 172 5.77 0.20 10.17
N GLY A 173 4.76 1.02 9.87
CA GLY A 173 4.88 2.19 9.00
C GLY A 173 3.57 2.67 8.41
N VAL A 174 3.69 3.67 7.55
CA VAL A 174 2.57 4.28 6.83
C VAL A 174 2.94 4.45 5.35
N ILE A 175 2.03 4.14 4.46
CA ILE A 175 2.12 4.46 3.03
C ILE A 175 0.98 5.43 2.71
N ASN A 176 1.29 6.59 2.14
CA ASN A 176 0.28 7.55 1.68
C ASN A 176 0.42 7.78 0.17
N ILE A 177 -0.59 7.38 -0.57
CA ILE A 177 -0.70 7.57 -2.01
C ILE A 177 -1.38 8.90 -2.22
N ILE A 178 -0.67 9.88 -2.78
CA ILE A 178 -1.17 11.23 -3.01
C ILE A 178 -1.50 11.37 -4.49
N THR A 179 -2.73 11.76 -4.77
CA THR A 179 -3.20 11.94 -6.15
C THR A 179 -2.99 13.37 -6.64
N LYS A 180 -2.88 13.54 -7.95
CA LYS A 180 -2.77 14.85 -8.60
C LYS A 180 -4.09 15.63 -8.43
N SER A 181 -3.98 16.92 -8.22
CA SER A 181 -5.16 17.81 -8.20
C SER A 181 -5.78 17.94 -9.61
N PRO A 182 -7.02 18.42 -9.72
CA PRO A 182 -7.62 18.75 -11.02
C PRO A 182 -6.80 19.72 -11.86
N GLU A 183 -6.13 20.70 -11.24
CA GLU A 183 -5.26 21.65 -11.93
C GLU A 183 -4.00 20.99 -12.48
N GLU A 184 -3.37 20.08 -11.72
CA GLU A 184 -2.16 19.35 -12.13
C GLU A 184 -2.42 18.34 -13.27
N MET A 185 -3.68 17.88 -13.43
CA MET A 185 -4.07 16.92 -14.49
C MET A 185 -4.95 17.53 -15.58
N LYS A 186 -4.98 18.85 -15.71
CA LYS A 186 -5.83 19.54 -16.68
C LYS A 186 -5.68 19.02 -18.10
N GLY A 187 -6.75 18.48 -18.68
CA GLY A 187 -6.76 17.79 -19.96
C GLY A 187 -7.24 16.34 -19.85
N THR A 188 -6.88 15.54 -20.83
CA THR A 188 -7.26 14.12 -20.89
C THR A 188 -6.02 13.25 -20.96
N THR A 189 -5.95 12.24 -20.11
CA THR A 189 -4.94 11.19 -20.15
C THR A 189 -5.60 9.86 -20.49
N LEU A 190 -5.16 9.22 -21.56
CA LEU A 190 -5.54 7.87 -21.94
C LEU A 190 -4.31 6.98 -21.85
N GLN A 191 -4.39 5.89 -21.11
CA GLN A 191 -3.34 4.88 -21.01
C GLN A 191 -3.93 3.50 -21.24
N PHE A 192 -3.26 2.72 -22.06
CA PHE A 192 -3.58 1.32 -22.28
C PHE A 192 -2.30 0.48 -22.25
N GLY A 193 -2.32 -0.56 -21.45
CA GLY A 193 -1.29 -1.58 -21.37
C GLY A 193 -1.89 -2.96 -21.62
N GLY A 194 -1.22 -3.76 -22.44
CA GLY A 194 -1.59 -5.14 -22.72
C GLY A 194 -0.37 -6.05 -22.72
N GLY A 195 -0.50 -7.27 -22.24
CA GLY A 195 0.63 -8.18 -22.14
C GLY A 195 0.24 -9.64 -21.94
N GLU A 196 1.23 -10.42 -21.58
CA GLU A 196 1.10 -11.85 -21.34
C GLU A 196 0.07 -12.17 -20.25
N LEU A 197 -0.37 -13.43 -20.19
CA LEU A 197 -1.38 -13.95 -19.25
C LEU A 197 -2.74 -13.22 -19.36
N GLY A 198 -3.05 -12.60 -20.50
CA GLY A 198 -4.23 -11.78 -20.67
C GLY A 198 -4.26 -10.56 -19.75
N THR A 199 -3.08 -10.01 -19.44
CA THR A 199 -2.93 -8.82 -18.61
C THR A 199 -3.38 -7.58 -19.38
N ILE A 200 -4.24 -6.79 -18.75
CA ILE A 200 -4.70 -5.48 -19.22
C ILE A 200 -4.58 -4.50 -18.04
N SER A 201 -3.99 -3.34 -18.30
CA SER A 201 -4.05 -2.19 -17.41
C SER A 201 -4.45 -0.97 -18.24
N SER A 202 -5.58 -0.37 -17.96
CA SER A 202 -6.09 0.78 -18.72
C SER A 202 -6.64 1.85 -17.79
N ALA A 203 -6.46 3.10 -18.19
CA ALA A 203 -6.96 4.27 -17.51
C ALA A 203 -7.39 5.35 -18.51
N ALA A 204 -8.50 6.00 -18.22
CA ALA A 204 -8.90 7.24 -18.87
C ALA A 204 -9.22 8.25 -17.78
N VAL A 205 -8.51 9.38 -17.79
CA VAL A 205 -8.64 10.45 -16.79
C VAL A 205 -8.91 11.75 -17.53
N HIS A 206 -9.94 12.47 -17.11
CA HIS A 206 -10.24 13.80 -17.60
C HIS A 206 -10.34 14.77 -16.42
N ALA A 207 -9.60 15.87 -16.49
CA ALA A 207 -9.60 16.88 -15.46
C ALA A 207 -9.66 18.30 -16.03
N GLY A 208 -10.23 19.22 -15.28
CA GLY A 208 -10.34 20.61 -15.69
C GLY A 208 -10.69 21.53 -14.56
N THR A 209 -10.60 22.83 -14.87
CA THR A 209 -10.98 23.89 -13.94
C THR A 209 -11.93 24.88 -14.63
N ILE A 210 -12.96 25.31 -13.92
CA ILE A 210 -13.94 26.31 -14.35
C ILE A 210 -14.03 27.38 -13.26
N GLY A 211 -13.31 28.47 -13.44
CA GLY A 211 -13.17 29.50 -12.40
C GLY A 211 -12.54 28.92 -11.12
N LYS A 212 -13.29 28.92 -10.02
CA LYS A 212 -12.85 28.39 -8.71
C LYS A 212 -13.14 26.90 -8.53
N PHE A 213 -13.80 26.26 -9.48
CA PHE A 213 -14.19 24.86 -9.43
C PHE A 213 -13.23 24.00 -10.27
N GLY A 214 -12.64 23.00 -9.65
CA GLY A 214 -11.85 21.97 -10.31
C GLY A 214 -12.54 20.63 -10.25
N TYR A 215 -12.35 19.78 -11.25
CA TYR A 215 -12.84 18.41 -11.28
C TYR A 215 -11.86 17.46 -11.95
N ARG A 216 -11.81 16.23 -11.48
CA ARG A 216 -11.10 15.09 -12.09
C ARG A 216 -12.00 13.87 -12.07
N LEU A 217 -12.17 13.26 -13.21
CA LEU A 217 -12.94 12.04 -13.40
C LEU A 217 -12.01 10.97 -13.96
N SER A 218 -12.02 9.78 -13.41
CA SER A 218 -11.24 8.66 -13.92
C SER A 218 -12.03 7.36 -13.97
N ILE A 219 -11.72 6.56 -14.98
CA ILE A 219 -12.12 5.17 -15.11
C ILE A 219 -10.90 4.33 -15.38
N GLY A 220 -10.88 3.11 -14.89
CA GLY A 220 -9.77 2.20 -15.11
C GLY A 220 -10.20 0.75 -15.08
N ARG A 221 -9.38 -0.10 -15.67
CA ARG A 221 -9.52 -1.55 -15.61
C ARG A 221 -8.17 -2.19 -15.45
N ASP A 222 -8.06 -3.05 -14.45
CA ASP A 222 -6.93 -3.95 -14.28
C ASP A 222 -7.43 -5.39 -14.41
N GLN A 223 -6.68 -6.21 -15.15
CA GLN A 223 -7.01 -7.61 -15.38
C GLN A 223 -5.74 -8.42 -15.55
N THR A 224 -5.79 -9.65 -15.05
CA THR A 224 -4.92 -10.77 -15.43
C THR A 224 -5.84 -11.98 -15.59
N GLN A 225 -5.96 -12.52 -16.79
CA GLN A 225 -6.95 -13.58 -17.09
C GLN A 225 -6.61 -14.88 -16.40
N GLN A 226 -5.33 -15.21 -16.34
CA GLN A 226 -4.81 -16.40 -15.68
C GLN A 226 -3.51 -16.06 -14.98
N TRP A 227 -3.12 -16.85 -14.03
CA TRP A 227 -1.82 -16.80 -13.41
C TRP A 227 -1.07 -18.09 -13.77
N ARG A 228 -0.09 -17.95 -14.70
CA ARG A 228 0.55 -19.10 -15.38
C ARG A 228 -0.49 -19.98 -16.09
N ASP A 229 -0.60 -21.22 -15.69
CA ASP A 229 -1.55 -22.24 -16.16
C ASP A 229 -2.84 -22.33 -15.32
N ARG A 230 -3.01 -21.43 -14.32
CA ARG A 230 -4.12 -21.43 -13.38
C ARG A 230 -5.12 -20.29 -13.67
N ASP A 231 -6.18 -20.60 -14.38
CA ASP A 231 -7.30 -19.66 -14.58
C ASP A 231 -7.94 -19.24 -13.26
N ALA A 232 -7.94 -20.13 -12.25
CA ALA A 232 -8.52 -19.87 -10.94
C ALA A 232 -7.84 -18.72 -10.18
N LEU A 233 -6.59 -18.38 -10.52
CA LEU A 233 -5.86 -17.25 -9.91
C LEU A 233 -5.93 -15.97 -10.76
N GLY A 234 -6.89 -15.88 -11.67
CA GLY A 234 -7.15 -14.69 -12.45
C GLY A 234 -7.73 -13.55 -11.61
N PHE A 235 -7.61 -12.36 -12.16
CA PHE A 235 -8.05 -11.13 -11.50
C PHE A 235 -8.67 -10.18 -12.53
N ARG A 236 -9.72 -9.46 -12.14
CA ARG A 236 -10.30 -8.38 -12.93
C ARG A 236 -11.02 -7.38 -12.03
N SER A 237 -10.64 -6.10 -12.11
CA SER A 237 -11.35 -5.00 -11.46
C SER A 237 -11.63 -3.86 -12.41
N ASN A 238 -12.77 -3.22 -12.23
CA ASN A 238 -13.13 -1.96 -12.86
C ASN A 238 -13.14 -0.87 -11.78
N LYS A 239 -12.60 0.28 -12.11
CA LYS A 239 -12.39 1.40 -11.18
C LYS A 239 -13.08 2.65 -11.68
N PHE A 240 -13.68 3.39 -10.79
CA PHE A 240 -14.23 4.71 -11.03
C PHE A 240 -13.83 5.63 -9.88
N ASN A 241 -13.37 6.84 -10.20
CA ASN A 241 -13.03 7.85 -9.21
C ASN A 241 -13.44 9.26 -9.69
N LEU A 242 -14.00 10.03 -8.80
CA LEU A 242 -14.37 11.43 -9.00
C LEU A 242 -13.77 12.25 -7.86
N GLN A 243 -13.11 13.35 -8.22
CA GLN A 243 -12.65 14.37 -7.28
C GLN A 243 -13.10 15.73 -7.76
N THR A 244 -13.63 16.53 -6.87
CA THR A 244 -13.99 17.93 -7.12
C THR A 244 -13.35 18.81 -6.05
N GLU A 245 -12.93 20.00 -6.45
CA GLU A 245 -12.36 21.02 -5.57
C GLU A 245 -13.01 22.35 -5.81
N TYR A 246 -13.30 23.10 -4.75
CA TYR A 246 -13.81 24.44 -4.83
C TYR A 246 -12.99 25.38 -3.94
N ALA A 247 -12.32 26.37 -4.55
CA ALA A 247 -11.58 27.40 -3.85
C ALA A 247 -12.57 28.43 -3.29
N LEU A 248 -12.89 28.31 -1.99
CA LEU A 248 -13.78 29.25 -1.29
C LEU A 248 -13.12 30.62 -1.16
N SER A 249 -11.85 30.65 -0.79
CA SER A 249 -10.99 31.84 -0.73
C SER A 249 -9.56 31.51 -1.16
N SER A 250 -8.62 32.45 -1.04
CA SER A 250 -7.20 32.18 -1.27
C SER A 250 -6.56 31.24 -0.24
N THR A 251 -7.20 31.05 0.91
CA THR A 251 -6.70 30.23 2.03
C THR A 251 -7.65 29.10 2.42
N SER A 252 -8.80 28.97 1.75
CA SER A 252 -9.79 27.93 2.09
C SER A 252 -10.27 27.19 0.86
N LYS A 253 -10.31 25.85 0.98
CA LYS A 253 -10.68 24.90 -0.07
C LYS A 253 -11.61 23.83 0.48
N LEU A 254 -12.63 23.49 -0.31
CA LEU A 254 -13.48 22.34 -0.10
C LEU A 254 -13.20 21.30 -1.21
N GLN A 255 -12.88 20.08 -0.82
CA GLN A 255 -12.72 18.96 -1.73
C GLN A 255 -13.77 17.89 -1.42
N VAL A 256 -14.42 17.40 -2.46
CA VAL A 256 -15.34 16.26 -2.37
C VAL A 256 -14.86 15.19 -3.35
N SER A 257 -14.71 13.97 -2.87
CA SER A 257 -14.30 12.85 -3.72
C SER A 257 -15.09 11.59 -3.40
N GLY A 258 -15.21 10.72 -4.39
CA GLY A 258 -15.88 9.44 -4.25
C GLY A 258 -15.42 8.47 -5.33
N GLY A 259 -15.48 7.18 -5.04
CA GLY A 259 -15.05 6.17 -5.99
C GLY A 259 -15.67 4.81 -5.72
N LEU A 260 -15.61 4.00 -6.75
CA LEU A 260 -16.14 2.64 -6.78
C LEU A 260 -15.10 1.71 -7.39
N VAL A 261 -14.98 0.54 -6.83
CA VAL A 261 -14.27 -0.58 -7.46
C VAL A 261 -15.17 -1.79 -7.45
N ASP A 262 -15.38 -2.34 -8.63
CA ASP A 262 -16.07 -3.61 -8.80
C ASP A 262 -15.04 -4.65 -9.26
N THR A 263 -14.81 -5.63 -8.40
CA THR A 263 -13.92 -6.74 -8.70
C THR A 263 -14.78 -7.96 -8.94
N ASN A 264 -14.99 -8.31 -10.20
CA ASN A 264 -15.84 -9.45 -10.55
C ASN A 264 -15.09 -10.79 -10.57
N ARG A 265 -13.77 -10.75 -10.40
CA ARG A 265 -12.92 -11.91 -10.19
C ARG A 265 -11.70 -11.47 -9.40
N TYR A 266 -11.53 -12.01 -8.22
CA TYR A 266 -10.35 -11.91 -7.39
C TYR A 266 -10.16 -13.27 -6.73
N ASP A 267 -9.33 -14.09 -7.33
CA ASP A 267 -9.00 -15.39 -6.80
C ASP A 267 -7.73 -15.21 -5.98
N GLY A 268 -7.93 -14.82 -4.74
CA GLY A 268 -6.88 -14.70 -3.74
C GLY A 268 -6.42 -16.06 -3.29
N GLN A 269 -5.22 -16.12 -2.81
CA GLN A 269 -4.59 -17.33 -2.34
C GLN A 269 -4.34 -17.24 -0.84
N VAL A 270 -4.93 -18.13 -0.07
CA VAL A 270 -4.56 -18.34 1.32
C VAL A 270 -3.66 -19.58 1.43
N GLY A 271 -2.83 -19.79 0.43
CA GLY A 271 -1.89 -20.89 0.35
C GLY A 271 -2.34 -22.03 -0.56
N GLU A 272 -1.49 -23.05 -0.67
CA GLU A 272 -1.80 -24.26 -1.43
C GLU A 272 -2.91 -25.08 -0.78
N VAL A 273 -3.28 -24.75 0.46
CA VAL A 273 -4.25 -25.50 1.27
C VAL A 273 -5.69 -25.00 1.06
N THR A 274 -5.86 -23.69 0.87
CA THR A 274 -7.18 -23.09 0.63
C THR A 274 -7.08 -22.00 -0.41
N SER A 275 -8.01 -21.93 -1.32
CA SER A 275 -8.20 -20.78 -2.21
C SER A 275 -9.50 -20.07 -1.84
N ASN A 276 -9.45 -18.75 -1.80
CA ASN A 276 -10.63 -17.91 -1.62
C ASN A 276 -10.99 -17.31 -2.97
N SER A 277 -12.19 -17.56 -3.45
CA SER A 277 -12.76 -16.76 -4.52
C SER A 277 -13.54 -15.63 -3.89
N ILE A 278 -12.98 -14.44 -3.93
CA ILE A 278 -13.61 -13.23 -3.40
C ILE A 278 -13.97 -12.29 -4.54
N ARG A 279 -15.07 -11.56 -4.38
CA ARG A 279 -15.57 -10.59 -5.37
C ARG A 279 -15.84 -9.26 -4.68
N PRO A 280 -14.79 -8.57 -4.21
CA PRO A 280 -14.96 -7.36 -3.43
C PRO A 280 -15.50 -6.22 -4.28
N SER A 281 -16.55 -5.58 -3.78
CA SER A 281 -16.98 -4.27 -4.22
C SER A 281 -16.64 -3.27 -3.13
N LEU A 282 -15.88 -2.24 -3.50
CA LEU A 282 -15.49 -1.16 -2.59
C LEU A 282 -16.08 0.16 -3.08
N ALA A 283 -16.57 0.93 -2.13
CA ALA A 283 -17.06 2.28 -2.39
C ALA A 283 -16.52 3.24 -1.34
N TYR A 284 -16.34 4.50 -1.69
CA TYR A 284 -16.04 5.53 -0.71
C TYR A 284 -16.64 6.87 -1.08
N ALA A 285 -16.85 7.69 -0.06
CA ALA A 285 -17.12 9.11 -0.18
C ALA A 285 -16.24 9.86 0.84
N ASN A 286 -15.69 11.01 0.46
CA ASN A 286 -14.80 11.80 1.29
C ASN A 286 -15.08 13.29 1.07
N VAL A 287 -15.08 14.03 2.17
CA VAL A 287 -15.17 15.50 2.20
C VAL A 287 -14.00 16.02 3.01
N LEU A 288 -13.24 16.93 2.43
CA LEU A 288 -12.13 17.61 3.07
C LEU A 288 -12.34 19.12 2.98
N TYR A 289 -12.32 19.78 4.12
CA TYR A 289 -12.29 21.23 4.23
C TYR A 289 -10.95 21.66 4.84
N GLU A 290 -10.30 22.59 4.18
CA GLU A 290 -9.05 23.20 4.63
C GLU A 290 -9.21 24.71 4.71
N GLN A 291 -8.70 25.31 5.78
CA GLN A 291 -8.63 26.75 5.97
C GLN A 291 -7.33 27.12 6.68
N GLY A 292 -6.34 27.58 5.92
CA GLY A 292 -5.01 27.81 6.46
C GLY A 292 -4.44 26.55 7.08
N ALA A 293 -4.19 26.58 8.38
CA ALA A 293 -3.67 25.42 9.12
C ALA A 293 -4.76 24.54 9.79
N PHE A 294 -6.03 24.86 9.57
CA PHE A 294 -7.16 24.05 10.05
C PHE A 294 -7.60 23.07 8.96
N LEU A 295 -7.86 21.83 9.35
CA LEU A 295 -8.37 20.78 8.48
C LEU A 295 -9.45 19.99 9.19
N ILE A 296 -10.55 19.74 8.47
CA ILE A 296 -11.55 18.74 8.84
C ILE A 296 -11.79 17.81 7.66
N ARG A 297 -11.75 16.52 7.92
CA ARG A 297 -12.05 15.47 6.94
C ARG A 297 -13.10 14.53 7.49
N ALA A 298 -14.10 14.24 6.69
CA ALA A 298 -15.07 13.20 6.98
C ALA A 298 -15.13 12.23 5.80
N TRP A 299 -15.08 10.92 6.07
CA TRP A 299 -15.17 9.94 5.00
C TRP A 299 -15.91 8.68 5.44
N TRP A 300 -16.47 8.01 4.45
CA TRP A 300 -17.06 6.70 4.53
C TRP A 300 -16.38 5.76 3.54
N SER A 301 -16.19 4.51 3.94
CA SER A 301 -15.82 3.40 3.05
C SER A 301 -16.74 2.23 3.30
N GLY A 302 -17.31 1.70 2.23
CA GLY A 302 -18.11 0.48 2.24
C GLY A 302 -17.37 -0.64 1.52
N TYR A 303 -17.46 -1.84 2.07
CA TYR A 303 -16.93 -3.07 1.50
C TYR A 303 -18.01 -4.12 1.51
N THR A 304 -18.27 -4.75 0.36
CA THR A 304 -19.15 -5.92 0.26
C THR A 304 -18.44 -7.02 -0.49
N ASP A 305 -18.63 -8.23 -0.05
CA ASP A 305 -18.05 -9.41 -0.65
C ASP A 305 -18.97 -10.61 -0.49
N ASN A 306 -18.74 -11.63 -1.32
CA ASN A 306 -19.40 -12.92 -1.24
C ASN A 306 -18.32 -14.01 -1.39
N ALA A 307 -17.47 -14.10 -0.35
CA ALA A 307 -16.33 -14.99 -0.34
C ALA A 307 -16.76 -16.45 -0.35
N THR A 308 -16.16 -17.24 -1.22
CA THR A 308 -16.28 -18.71 -1.20
C THR A 308 -14.92 -19.29 -0.85
N ILE A 309 -14.85 -19.98 0.28
CA ILE A 309 -13.64 -20.68 0.71
C ILE A 309 -13.72 -22.10 0.17
N THR A 310 -12.83 -22.43 -0.76
CA THR A 310 -12.69 -23.77 -1.32
C THR A 310 -11.32 -24.32 -0.97
N PRO A 311 -11.23 -25.50 -0.34
CA PRO A 311 -9.95 -26.20 -0.22
C PRO A 311 -9.35 -26.44 -1.61
N ASN A 312 -8.01 -26.46 -1.71
CA ASN A 312 -7.38 -26.82 -2.96
C ASN A 312 -7.67 -28.28 -3.38
N SER A 313 -7.25 -28.67 -4.57
CA SER A 313 -7.56 -30.00 -5.13
C SER A 313 -7.05 -31.18 -4.28
N GLN A 314 -6.06 -30.97 -3.40
CA GLN A 314 -5.54 -32.02 -2.50
C GLN A 314 -6.39 -32.17 -1.24
N LEU A 315 -7.15 -31.15 -0.86
CA LEU A 315 -7.89 -31.08 0.39
C LEU A 315 -9.41 -31.03 0.20
N VAL A 316 -9.88 -30.81 -1.03
CA VAL A 316 -11.32 -30.65 -1.30
C VAL A 316 -12.17 -31.82 -0.82
N ASP A 317 -11.61 -33.04 -0.85
CA ASP A 317 -12.27 -34.25 -0.38
C ASP A 317 -12.09 -34.52 1.13
N LEU A 318 -11.16 -33.78 1.77
CA LEU A 318 -10.76 -34.00 3.16
C LEU A 318 -11.22 -32.92 4.11
N LEU A 319 -11.39 -31.69 3.62
CA LEU A 319 -11.73 -30.54 4.43
C LEU A 319 -12.93 -29.80 3.86
N SER A 320 -13.82 -29.41 4.74
CA SER A 320 -14.87 -28.43 4.47
C SER A 320 -14.76 -27.30 5.47
N ILE A 321 -14.61 -26.07 4.98
CA ILE A 321 -14.62 -24.85 5.78
C ILE A 321 -15.97 -24.18 5.56
N THR A 322 -16.73 -24.04 6.63
CA THR A 322 -18.07 -23.48 6.58
C THR A 322 -18.24 -22.38 7.63
N ASP A 323 -19.23 -21.54 7.40
CA ASP A 323 -19.75 -20.66 8.43
C ASP A 323 -20.49 -21.45 9.54
N ARG A 324 -21.01 -20.76 10.54
CA ARG A 324 -21.80 -21.36 11.62
C ARG A 324 -23.08 -22.06 11.13
N ASN A 325 -23.57 -21.75 9.93
CA ASN A 325 -24.77 -22.33 9.32
C ASN A 325 -24.45 -23.50 8.39
N GLY A 326 -23.17 -23.87 8.25
CA GLY A 326 -22.72 -24.95 7.37
C GLY A 326 -22.62 -24.54 5.90
N GLN A 327 -22.56 -23.22 5.59
CA GLN A 327 -22.41 -22.71 4.23
C GLN A 327 -20.95 -22.40 3.94
N SER A 328 -20.46 -22.78 2.75
CA SER A 328 -19.11 -22.45 2.28
C SER A 328 -19.02 -21.05 1.65
N THR A 329 -20.13 -20.46 1.28
CA THR A 329 -20.21 -19.09 0.75
C THR A 329 -20.61 -18.14 1.87
N ASN A 330 -19.80 -17.13 2.09
CA ASN A 330 -19.92 -16.23 3.23
C ASN A 330 -20.17 -14.79 2.74
N PRO A 331 -21.40 -14.29 2.81
CA PRO A 331 -21.66 -12.88 2.54
C PRO A 331 -21.00 -12.03 3.62
N PHE A 332 -20.40 -10.94 3.17
CA PHE A 332 -19.62 -10.04 3.99
C PHE A 332 -19.96 -8.59 3.65
N SER A 333 -20.24 -7.78 4.64
CA SER A 333 -20.51 -6.35 4.47
C SER A 333 -19.89 -5.58 5.63
N GLY A 334 -18.99 -4.66 5.31
CA GLY A 334 -18.32 -3.79 6.27
C GLY A 334 -18.49 -2.32 5.90
N ASN A 335 -18.62 -1.46 6.91
CA ASN A 335 -18.65 -0.02 6.75
C ASN A 335 -17.71 0.63 7.77
N THR A 336 -16.96 1.62 7.31
CA THR A 336 -16.12 2.48 8.13
C THR A 336 -16.53 3.92 7.92
N TYR A 337 -16.81 4.64 8.99
CA TYR A 337 -17.05 6.08 9.03
C TYR A 337 -15.93 6.72 9.84
N ASN A 338 -15.38 7.82 9.37
CA ASN A 338 -14.28 8.48 10.06
C ASN A 338 -14.42 10.00 9.96
N VAL A 339 -14.08 10.67 11.06
CA VAL A 339 -13.94 12.13 11.11
C VAL A 339 -12.61 12.47 11.73
N ASP A 340 -11.82 13.28 11.04
CA ASP A 340 -10.54 13.84 11.50
C ASP A 340 -10.66 15.35 11.58
N VAL A 341 -10.25 15.93 12.71
CA VAL A 341 -10.13 17.37 12.90
C VAL A 341 -8.73 17.67 13.39
N GLN A 342 -8.04 18.61 12.74
CA GLN A 342 -6.72 19.04 13.19
C GLN A 342 -6.52 20.55 12.99
N HIS A 343 -5.69 21.12 13.82
CA HIS A 343 -5.24 22.50 13.70
C HIS A 343 -3.77 22.62 14.07
N ALA A 344 -3.02 23.37 13.27
CA ALA A 344 -1.64 23.74 13.57
C ALA A 344 -1.58 25.22 13.91
N THR A 345 -0.80 25.58 14.92
CA THR A 345 -0.59 26.97 15.31
C THR A 345 0.87 27.19 15.69
N ASN A 346 1.40 28.36 15.38
CA ASN A 346 2.73 28.74 15.83
C ASN A 346 2.59 29.44 17.19
N LEU A 347 3.27 28.90 18.21
CA LEU A 347 3.40 29.51 19.52
C LEU A 347 4.81 30.09 19.60
N TRP A 348 4.87 31.40 19.87
CA TRP A 348 6.14 32.15 19.80
C TRP A 348 6.84 31.94 18.42
N ALA A 349 8.05 32.30 18.28
CA ALA A 349 8.78 32.15 17.00
C ALA A 349 9.38 30.74 16.79
N THR A 350 9.37 29.90 17.81
CA THR A 350 10.17 28.66 17.88
C THR A 350 9.36 27.38 18.00
N HIS A 351 8.07 27.44 18.32
CA HIS A 351 7.21 26.29 18.52
C HIS A 351 6.11 26.24 17.46
N ARG A 352 5.93 25.08 16.86
CA ARG A 352 4.80 24.76 16.00
C ARG A 352 4.00 23.61 16.64
N LEU A 353 2.83 23.96 17.14
CA LEU A 353 1.94 23.02 17.81
C LEU A 353 0.90 22.51 16.81
N LEU A 354 0.81 21.19 16.66
CA LEU A 354 -0.26 20.49 15.94
C LEU A 354 -1.07 19.68 16.93
N TYR A 355 -2.38 19.79 16.89
CA TYR A 355 -3.28 19.02 17.73
C TYR A 355 -4.57 18.67 17.01
N GLY A 356 -5.24 17.63 17.47
CA GLY A 356 -6.47 17.19 16.82
C GLY A 356 -7.12 16.00 17.47
N ALA A 357 -8.23 15.60 16.86
CA ALA A 357 -9.03 14.46 17.26
C ALA A 357 -9.44 13.64 16.05
N THR A 358 -9.55 12.34 16.22
CA THR A 358 -10.06 11.41 15.22
C THR A 358 -11.16 10.55 15.85
N TYR A 359 -12.27 10.39 15.14
CA TYR A 359 -13.30 9.43 15.51
C TYR A 359 -13.55 8.47 14.36
N ARG A 360 -13.61 7.17 14.67
CA ARG A 360 -13.89 6.12 13.70
C ARG A 360 -14.93 5.16 14.23
N HIS A 361 -15.90 4.85 13.40
CA HIS A 361 -16.90 3.81 13.62
C HIS A 361 -16.78 2.74 12.55
N ASN A 362 -16.52 1.49 12.96
CA ASN A 362 -16.51 0.32 12.10
C ASN A 362 -17.70 -0.57 12.40
N SER A 363 -18.30 -1.14 11.37
CA SER A 363 -19.35 -2.14 11.49
C SER A 363 -19.14 -3.27 10.49
N LEU A 364 -19.44 -4.49 10.94
CA LEU A 364 -19.27 -5.72 10.17
C LEU A 364 -20.48 -6.61 10.32
N SER A 365 -20.97 -7.13 9.19
CA SER A 365 -21.96 -8.20 9.13
C SER A 365 -21.42 -9.33 8.25
N SER A 366 -21.35 -10.52 8.81
CA SER A 366 -20.94 -11.73 8.10
C SER A 366 -21.48 -12.95 8.82
N THR A 367 -21.67 -14.05 8.08
CA THR A 367 -22.04 -15.36 8.68
C THR A 367 -20.83 -16.06 9.31
N THR A 368 -19.61 -15.56 9.06
CA THR A 368 -18.36 -16.10 9.64
C THR A 368 -17.98 -15.45 10.96
N ILE A 369 -18.79 -14.56 11.49
CA ILE A 369 -18.62 -13.95 12.81
C ILE A 369 -19.81 -14.29 13.71
N ASP A 370 -19.60 -14.27 15.03
CA ASP A 370 -20.60 -14.70 16.02
C ASP A 370 -21.82 -13.77 16.06
N ARG A 371 -21.64 -12.48 15.75
CA ARG A 371 -22.69 -11.44 15.75
C ARG A 371 -22.38 -10.34 14.77
N PHE A 372 -23.35 -9.43 14.57
CA PHE A 372 -23.09 -8.15 13.98
C PHE A 372 -22.12 -7.35 14.88
N SER A 373 -20.90 -7.13 14.39
CA SER A 373 -19.83 -6.53 15.19
C SER A 373 -19.68 -5.05 14.90
N ARG A 374 -19.46 -4.28 15.95
CA ARG A 374 -19.20 -2.84 15.87
C ARG A 374 -18.03 -2.47 16.75
N GLU A 375 -17.29 -1.47 16.35
CA GLU A 375 -16.29 -0.84 17.19
C GLU A 375 -16.25 0.66 16.99
N ASP A 376 -15.97 1.38 18.05
CA ASP A 376 -15.75 2.82 18.06
C ASP A 376 -14.34 3.10 18.56
N ARG A 377 -13.66 4.05 17.90
CA ARG A 377 -12.32 4.50 18.24
C ARG A 377 -12.33 6.02 18.33
N LEU A 378 -11.82 6.57 19.43
CA LEU A 378 -11.60 8.00 19.60
C LEU A 378 -10.13 8.24 19.94
N GLY A 379 -9.43 9.01 19.11
CA GLY A 379 -8.05 9.37 19.32
C GLY A 379 -7.89 10.87 19.50
N LEU A 380 -7.13 11.27 20.51
CA LEU A 380 -6.72 12.66 20.76
C LEU A 380 -5.20 12.74 20.62
N PHE A 381 -4.69 13.70 19.89
CA PHE A 381 -3.24 13.84 19.68
C PHE A 381 -2.78 15.29 19.77
N ILE A 382 -1.53 15.44 20.17
CA ILE A 382 -0.80 16.70 20.23
C ILE A 382 0.65 16.45 19.84
N GLN A 383 1.24 17.36 19.06
CA GLN A 383 2.66 17.34 18.71
C GLN A 383 3.20 18.77 18.76
N ASP A 384 4.34 18.95 19.37
CA ASP A 384 5.13 20.19 19.35
C ASP A 384 6.41 19.97 18.54
N GLU A 385 6.68 20.89 17.63
CA GLU A 385 7.94 21.03 16.93
C GLU A 385 8.66 22.27 17.46
N TRP A 386 9.66 22.04 18.27
CA TRP A 386 10.47 23.09 18.90
C TRP A 386 11.79 23.29 18.16
N ARG A 387 11.97 24.45 17.56
CA ARG A 387 13.24 24.90 17.01
C ARG A 387 14.11 25.44 18.14
N ALA A 388 14.81 24.53 18.83
CA ALA A 388 15.66 24.85 19.98
C ALA A 388 16.88 25.69 19.62
N ALA A 389 17.40 25.54 18.37
CA ALA A 389 18.43 26.34 17.76
C ALA A 389 18.23 26.36 16.23
N SER A 390 19.00 27.19 15.53
CA SER A 390 18.97 27.23 14.05
C SER A 390 19.31 25.89 13.40
N SER A 391 20.11 25.07 14.08
CA SER A 391 20.52 23.72 13.61
C SER A 391 19.86 22.58 14.36
N LEU A 392 18.96 22.85 15.34
CA LEU A 392 18.40 21.82 16.21
C LEU A 392 16.89 21.96 16.34
N THR A 393 16.16 20.95 15.90
CA THR A 393 14.70 20.82 16.08
C THR A 393 14.39 19.60 16.91
N ILE A 394 13.51 19.74 17.90
CA ILE A 394 13.00 18.65 18.74
C ILE A 394 11.51 18.52 18.45
N VAL A 395 11.07 17.32 18.11
CA VAL A 395 9.66 17.02 17.88
C VAL A 395 9.19 16.07 18.97
N ALA A 396 8.16 16.46 19.72
CA ALA A 396 7.55 15.63 20.76
C ALA A 396 6.06 15.48 20.47
N GLY A 397 5.57 14.26 20.39
CA GLY A 397 4.19 13.93 20.13
C GLY A 397 3.63 12.92 21.12
N LEU A 398 2.35 13.05 21.42
CA LEU A 398 1.62 12.13 22.28
C LEU A 398 0.21 11.95 21.72
N ARG A 399 -0.24 10.71 21.69
CA ARG A 399 -1.62 10.37 21.33
C ARG A 399 -2.21 9.42 22.36
N TYR A 400 -3.49 9.64 22.66
CA TYR A 400 -4.30 8.74 23.46
C TYR A 400 -5.45 8.22 22.63
N ASP A 401 -5.56 6.91 22.53
CA ASP A 401 -6.61 6.24 21.77
C ASP A 401 -7.52 5.44 22.71
N LEU A 402 -8.81 5.70 22.64
CA LEU A 402 -9.88 4.91 23.24
C LEU A 402 -10.47 3.96 22.20
N HIS A 403 -10.81 2.76 22.62
CA HIS A 403 -11.37 1.72 21.76
C HIS A 403 -12.40 0.89 22.53
N THR A 404 -13.47 0.45 21.89
CA THR A 404 -14.57 -0.27 22.57
C THR A 404 -14.19 -1.64 23.11
N GLN A 405 -13.15 -2.29 22.57
CA GLN A 405 -12.79 -3.67 22.91
C GLN A 405 -11.51 -3.79 23.74
N ILE A 406 -10.64 -2.79 23.72
CA ILE A 406 -9.35 -2.80 24.43
C ILE A 406 -9.23 -1.63 25.37
N THR A 407 -8.33 -1.73 26.33
CA THR A 407 -7.97 -0.60 27.21
C THR A 407 -7.34 0.53 26.41
N GLY A 408 -7.52 1.77 26.87
CA GLY A 408 -6.93 2.94 26.21
C GLY A 408 -5.41 2.83 26.14
N THR A 409 -4.84 3.28 25.00
CA THR A 409 -3.41 3.18 24.73
C THR A 409 -2.78 4.56 24.58
N TRP A 410 -1.52 4.69 25.03
CA TRP A 410 -0.71 5.89 24.87
C TRP A 410 0.40 5.64 23.84
N SER A 411 0.44 6.43 22.79
CA SER A 411 1.45 6.36 21.73
C SER A 411 2.35 7.60 21.78
N PRO A 412 3.46 7.57 22.53
CA PRO A 412 4.44 8.65 22.58
C PRO A 412 5.38 8.59 21.37
N ARG A 413 5.92 9.75 21.00
CA ARG A 413 7.02 9.90 20.04
C ARG A 413 7.89 11.08 20.42
N VAL A 414 9.21 10.90 20.33
CA VAL A 414 10.19 11.99 20.43
C VAL A 414 11.16 11.83 19.26
N ALA A 415 11.49 12.92 18.60
CA ALA A 415 12.55 12.95 17.58
C ALA A 415 13.41 14.20 17.73
N ILE A 416 14.70 14.05 17.46
CA ILE A 416 15.71 15.12 17.46
C ILE A 416 16.26 15.18 16.04
N LEU A 417 16.18 16.35 15.41
CA LEU A 417 16.79 16.65 14.12
C LEU A 417 17.93 17.62 14.31
N TYR A 418 19.11 17.23 13.85
CA TYR A 418 20.29 18.07 13.89
C TYR A 418 20.78 18.35 12.48
N GLN A 419 20.75 19.62 12.10
CA GLN A 419 21.14 20.14 10.79
C GLN A 419 22.39 21.03 10.92
N PRO A 420 23.61 20.45 10.98
CA PRO A 420 24.85 21.24 11.17
C PRO A 420 25.16 22.20 10.02
N VAL A 421 24.76 21.78 8.81
CA VAL A 421 24.89 22.58 7.58
C VAL A 421 23.69 22.32 6.70
N GLU A 422 23.39 23.23 5.79
CA GLU A 422 22.30 23.07 4.82
C GLU A 422 22.45 21.80 3.99
N GLY A 423 21.34 21.09 3.78
CA GLY A 423 21.31 19.85 3.03
C GLY A 423 21.79 18.60 3.79
N HIS A 424 22.20 18.71 5.06
CA HIS A 424 22.66 17.57 5.87
C HIS A 424 21.89 17.47 7.17
N THR A 425 21.12 16.39 7.34
CA THR A 425 20.27 16.17 8.51
C THR A 425 20.60 14.84 9.17
N PHE A 426 20.83 14.87 10.47
CA PHE A 426 20.85 13.71 11.34
C PHE A 426 19.55 13.66 12.13
N HIS A 427 18.98 12.48 12.30
CA HIS A 427 17.81 12.31 13.16
C HIS A 427 18.01 11.15 14.14
N LEU A 428 17.43 11.32 15.32
CA LEU A 428 17.31 10.28 16.34
C LEU A 428 15.86 10.29 16.82
N SER A 429 15.21 9.14 16.88
CA SER A 429 13.82 9.06 17.33
C SER A 429 13.54 7.84 18.20
N GLY A 430 12.51 7.97 19.06
CA GLY A 430 11.92 6.89 19.82
C GLY A 430 10.40 7.01 19.78
N SER A 431 9.71 5.89 19.61
CA SER A 431 8.25 5.88 19.47
C SER A 431 7.64 4.54 19.89
N ALA A 432 6.35 4.57 20.26
CA ALA A 432 5.56 3.38 20.48
C ALA A 432 4.30 3.40 19.62
N ALA A 433 3.86 2.22 19.17
CA ALA A 433 2.64 2.05 18.41
C ALA A 433 1.89 0.79 18.82
N TYR A 434 0.59 0.77 18.49
CA TYR A 434 -0.31 -0.31 18.83
C TYR A 434 -1.15 -0.72 17.62
N ARG A 435 -1.42 -2.04 17.53
CA ARG A 435 -2.41 -2.60 16.63
C ARG A 435 -3.51 -3.28 17.46
N PRO A 436 -4.76 -2.79 17.42
CA PRO A 436 -5.86 -3.47 18.08
C PRO A 436 -6.19 -4.78 17.36
N PRO A 437 -6.84 -5.74 18.01
CA PRO A 437 -7.43 -6.88 17.33
C PRO A 437 -8.38 -6.41 16.23
N THR A 438 -8.37 -7.11 15.11
CA THR A 438 -9.38 -6.90 14.06
C THR A 438 -10.74 -7.43 14.51
N LEU A 439 -11.82 -6.99 13.85
CA LEU A 439 -13.14 -7.54 14.14
C LEU A 439 -13.21 -9.05 13.85
N PHE A 440 -12.41 -9.52 12.89
CA PHE A 440 -12.31 -10.94 12.59
C PHE A 440 -11.58 -11.70 13.71
N GLU A 441 -10.43 -11.24 14.18
CA GLU A 441 -9.70 -11.86 15.29
C GLU A 441 -10.54 -11.89 16.59
N SER A 442 -11.41 -10.90 16.78
CA SER A 442 -12.26 -10.80 17.97
C SER A 442 -13.54 -11.63 17.90
N HIS A 443 -14.11 -11.80 16.72
CA HIS A 443 -15.49 -12.32 16.55
C HIS A 443 -15.64 -13.48 15.55
N GLN A 444 -14.54 -14.07 15.07
CA GLN A 444 -14.62 -15.20 14.14
C GLN A 444 -15.43 -16.35 14.72
N ASP A 445 -16.31 -16.93 13.92
CA ASP A 445 -17.12 -18.11 14.21
C ASP A 445 -17.26 -18.96 12.94
N GLN A 446 -16.24 -19.76 12.69
CA GLN A 446 -16.16 -20.68 11.56
C GLN A 446 -16.00 -22.10 12.05
N ARG A 447 -16.24 -23.06 11.18
CA ARG A 447 -16.08 -24.48 11.45
C ARG A 447 -15.29 -25.15 10.36
N VAL A 448 -14.33 -25.94 10.75
CA VAL A 448 -13.60 -26.85 9.86
C VAL A 448 -14.07 -28.27 10.13
N THR A 449 -14.65 -28.89 9.14
CA THR A 449 -15.05 -30.30 9.19
C THR A 449 -14.05 -31.11 8.39
N THR A 450 -13.44 -32.09 9.02
CA THR A 450 -12.55 -33.05 8.34
C THR A 450 -13.36 -34.24 7.91
N THR A 451 -13.40 -34.51 6.61
CA THR A 451 -14.04 -35.71 6.03
C THR A 451 -12.93 -36.64 5.57
N LEU A 452 -12.79 -37.78 6.20
CA LEU A 452 -11.84 -38.78 5.77
C LEU A 452 -12.42 -39.74 4.73
N PRO A 453 -11.62 -40.23 3.76
CA PRO A 453 -12.08 -41.21 2.79
C PRO A 453 -12.63 -42.46 3.49
N THR A 454 -13.75 -42.95 2.99
CA THR A 454 -14.37 -44.20 3.49
C THR A 454 -13.42 -45.39 3.35
N GLY A 455 -13.20 -46.11 4.44
CA GLY A 455 -12.34 -47.32 4.45
C GLY A 455 -11.02 -47.20 5.22
N VAL A 456 -10.70 -46.02 5.73
CA VAL A 456 -9.52 -45.84 6.58
C VAL A 456 -9.92 -45.95 8.05
N PRO A 457 -9.30 -46.84 8.85
CA PRO A 457 -9.65 -46.97 10.27
C PRO A 457 -8.98 -45.82 11.06
N PHE A 458 -9.73 -44.77 11.33
CA PHE A 458 -9.30 -43.66 12.18
C PHE A 458 -10.08 -43.59 13.48
N PRO A 459 -9.49 -43.09 14.57
CA PRO A 459 -10.23 -42.80 15.77
C PRO A 459 -11.34 -41.78 15.48
N PRO A 460 -12.53 -41.94 16.09
CA PRO A 460 -13.65 -40.97 15.89
C PRO A 460 -13.34 -39.53 16.21
N SER A 461 -12.29 -39.28 16.99
CA SER A 461 -11.78 -37.93 17.32
C SER A 461 -11.22 -37.13 16.12
N ILE A 462 -10.91 -37.77 14.99
CA ILE A 462 -10.41 -37.12 13.77
C ILE A 462 -11.53 -36.68 12.83
N LEU A 463 -12.75 -37.23 13.02
CA LEU A 463 -13.95 -36.89 12.25
C LEU A 463 -14.77 -35.74 12.84
N SER A 464 -14.13 -34.87 13.65
CA SER A 464 -14.86 -33.83 14.36
C SER A 464 -14.89 -32.52 13.61
N THR A 465 -16.03 -31.88 13.62
CA THR A 465 -16.15 -30.45 13.27
C THR A 465 -15.49 -29.63 14.36
N VAL A 466 -14.47 -28.88 13.99
CA VAL A 466 -13.66 -28.07 14.93
C VAL A 466 -13.99 -26.61 14.74
N PRO A 467 -14.35 -25.86 15.80
CA PRO A 467 -14.58 -24.43 15.68
C PRO A 467 -13.26 -23.66 15.55
N ILE A 468 -13.31 -22.61 14.77
CA ILE A 468 -12.32 -21.53 14.77
C ILE A 468 -13.01 -20.31 15.34
N SER A 469 -12.54 -19.85 16.49
CA SER A 469 -13.22 -18.82 17.27
C SER A 469 -12.36 -17.60 17.48
N GLY A 470 -12.95 -16.43 17.34
CA GLY A 470 -12.37 -15.16 17.78
C GLY A 470 -12.34 -15.06 19.30
N SER A 471 -11.66 -14.02 19.82
CA SER A 471 -11.60 -13.74 21.26
C SER A 471 -11.72 -12.25 21.54
N THR A 472 -12.74 -11.87 22.30
CA THR A 472 -12.94 -10.47 22.75
C THR A 472 -12.02 -10.07 23.94
N ARG A 473 -11.14 -10.98 24.37
CA ARG A 473 -10.17 -10.75 25.47
C ARG A 473 -8.76 -10.45 24.98
N LEU A 474 -8.58 -10.24 23.68
CA LEU A 474 -7.28 -9.94 23.09
C LEU A 474 -6.79 -8.55 23.52
N ALA A 475 -5.53 -8.47 23.90
CA ALA A 475 -4.80 -7.22 24.08
C ALA A 475 -4.32 -6.68 22.72
N PRO A 476 -4.06 -5.37 22.59
CA PRO A 476 -3.42 -4.84 21.40
C PRO A 476 -1.96 -5.32 21.30
N GLU A 477 -1.50 -5.55 20.08
CA GLU A 477 -0.07 -5.76 19.83
C GLU A 477 0.69 -4.45 20.07
N GLN A 478 1.93 -4.54 20.53
CA GLN A 478 2.77 -3.38 20.84
C GLN A 478 4.10 -3.45 20.10
N ILE A 479 4.59 -2.30 19.64
CA ILE A 479 5.95 -2.09 19.17
C ILE A 479 6.54 -0.85 19.84
N ILE A 480 7.80 -0.97 20.29
CA ILE A 480 8.64 0.15 20.72
C ILE A 480 9.84 0.21 19.78
N SER A 481 10.09 1.38 19.19
CA SER A 481 11.12 1.56 18.17
C SER A 481 12.07 2.69 18.55
N TYR A 482 13.34 2.46 18.26
CA TYR A 482 14.41 3.47 18.28
C TYR A 482 15.07 3.53 16.93
N GLU A 483 15.28 4.73 16.40
CA GLU A 483 15.86 4.94 15.08
C GLU A 483 16.90 6.04 15.12
N ALA A 484 17.97 5.86 14.34
CA ALA A 484 18.99 6.88 14.09
C ALA A 484 19.29 6.91 12.60
N GLY A 485 19.31 8.10 12.01
CA GLY A 485 19.53 8.21 10.58
C GLY A 485 20.23 9.48 10.15
N TYR A 486 20.70 9.43 8.95
CA TYR A 486 21.37 10.51 8.25
C TYR A 486 20.84 10.64 6.84
N GLN A 487 20.65 11.89 6.40
CA GLN A 487 20.38 12.25 5.01
C GLN A 487 21.26 13.42 4.61
N GLY A 488 21.88 13.33 3.45
CA GLY A 488 22.75 14.41 2.96
C GLY A 488 22.68 14.58 1.45
N TRP A 489 22.74 15.85 1.02
CA TRP A 489 22.84 16.25 -0.38
C TRP A 489 24.27 16.69 -0.70
N TYR A 490 24.80 16.18 -1.82
CA TYR A 490 26.14 16.45 -2.29
C TYR A 490 26.10 16.94 -3.74
N TRP A 491 27.19 17.58 -4.19
CA TRP A 491 27.40 17.99 -5.56
C TRP A 491 26.25 18.85 -6.13
N LYS A 492 25.90 19.92 -5.40
CA LYS A 492 24.79 20.79 -5.79
C LYS A 492 23.47 19.99 -6.01
N HIS A 493 23.07 19.19 -5.03
CA HIS A 493 21.85 18.36 -5.04
C HIS A 493 21.79 17.26 -6.13
N ARG A 494 22.95 16.88 -6.69
CA ARG A 494 23.02 15.81 -7.69
C ARG A 494 23.17 14.41 -7.10
N LEU A 495 23.63 14.31 -5.86
CA LEU A 495 23.76 13.06 -5.13
C LEU A 495 23.09 13.20 -3.78
N ARG A 496 22.13 12.34 -3.50
CA ARG A 496 21.50 12.17 -2.21
C ARG A 496 21.98 10.87 -1.58
N VAL A 497 22.40 10.95 -0.34
CA VAL A 497 22.81 9.78 0.45
C VAL A 497 21.92 9.69 1.68
N ARG A 498 21.46 8.47 1.98
CA ARG A 498 20.66 8.16 3.17
C ARG A 498 21.22 6.93 3.87
N ALA A 499 21.18 6.93 5.18
CA ALA A 499 21.50 5.77 6.01
C ALA A 499 20.67 5.81 7.29
N ASP A 500 20.08 4.71 7.66
CA ASP A 500 19.19 4.56 8.81
C ASP A 500 19.50 3.28 9.55
N LEU A 501 19.50 3.35 10.88
CA LEU A 501 19.60 2.22 11.78
C LEU A 501 18.33 2.16 12.61
N PHE A 502 17.85 0.96 12.91
CA PHE A 502 16.65 0.77 13.72
C PHE A 502 16.77 -0.40 14.69
N PHE A 503 16.05 -0.28 15.79
CA PHE A 503 15.81 -1.33 16.76
C PHE A 503 14.33 -1.30 17.15
N ASN A 504 13.63 -2.42 17.01
CA ASN A 504 12.22 -2.58 17.33
C ASN A 504 12.04 -3.73 18.32
N HIS A 505 11.37 -3.45 19.42
CA HIS A 505 10.89 -4.47 20.35
C HIS A 505 9.38 -4.67 20.13
N VAL A 506 8.96 -5.91 19.84
CA VAL A 506 7.56 -6.27 19.54
C VAL A 506 7.07 -7.29 20.53
N SER A 507 5.86 -7.07 21.07
CA SER A 507 5.22 -7.95 22.05
C SER A 507 3.71 -8.12 21.79
N ASP A 508 3.11 -9.07 22.48
CA ASP A 508 1.66 -9.33 22.49
C ASP A 508 1.05 -9.63 21.12
N LEU A 509 1.84 -10.18 20.18
CA LEU A 509 1.35 -10.49 18.84
C LEU A 509 0.16 -11.45 18.88
N ILE A 510 -0.86 -11.15 18.08
CA ILE A 510 -2.08 -11.95 17.99
C ILE A 510 -1.88 -13.08 16.96
N GLY A 511 -2.12 -14.29 17.39
CA GLY A 511 -2.07 -15.48 16.57
C GLY A 511 -3.12 -16.50 16.95
N SER A 512 -3.15 -17.63 16.27
CA SER A 512 -4.05 -18.73 16.57
C SER A 512 -3.36 -19.81 17.40
N ARG A 513 -4.09 -20.39 18.34
CA ARG A 513 -3.66 -21.53 19.16
C ARG A 513 -4.68 -22.67 19.01
N ILE A 514 -4.18 -23.88 18.80
CA ILE A 514 -5.00 -25.08 18.83
C ILE A 514 -5.15 -25.52 20.29
N THR A 515 -6.39 -25.64 20.76
CA THR A 515 -6.74 -26.13 22.09
C THR A 515 -6.59 -27.67 22.16
N SER A 516 -6.57 -28.23 23.36
CA SER A 516 -6.53 -29.68 23.58
C SER A 516 -7.73 -30.43 22.96
N GLY A 517 -8.83 -29.73 22.70
CA GLY A 517 -10.00 -30.26 21.99
C GLY A 517 -9.95 -30.12 20.47
N GLY A 518 -8.83 -29.65 19.90
CA GLY A 518 -8.67 -29.43 18.46
C GLY A 518 -9.26 -28.11 17.95
N ALA A 519 -9.98 -27.34 18.76
CA ALA A 519 -10.49 -26.02 18.40
C ALA A 519 -9.34 -25.02 18.20
N SER A 520 -9.48 -24.11 17.24
CA SER A 520 -8.56 -22.98 17.07
C SER A 520 -9.17 -21.72 17.66
N GLU A 521 -8.41 -21.01 18.48
CA GLU A 521 -8.80 -19.71 19.06
C GLU A 521 -7.69 -18.65 18.87
N PHE A 522 -8.07 -17.39 18.75
CA PHE A 522 -7.12 -16.29 18.76
C PHE A 522 -6.64 -15.96 20.16
N VAL A 523 -5.34 -15.79 20.32
CA VAL A 523 -4.68 -15.46 21.58
C VAL A 523 -3.50 -14.52 21.33
N ASN A 524 -3.11 -13.73 22.36
CA ASN A 524 -1.82 -13.05 22.35
C ASN A 524 -0.72 -14.05 22.75
N ASP A 525 0.36 -14.09 21.96
CA ASP A 525 1.58 -14.85 22.32
C ASP A 525 2.34 -14.11 23.43
N GLN A 526 2.79 -14.83 24.43
CA GLN A 526 3.54 -14.29 25.57
C GLN A 526 5.01 -14.00 25.25
N GLY A 527 5.47 -14.34 24.04
CA GLY A 527 6.82 -14.07 23.57
C GLY A 527 7.04 -12.61 23.16
N SER A 528 8.25 -12.33 22.71
CA SER A 528 8.64 -11.05 22.12
C SER A 528 9.60 -11.25 20.96
N ALA A 529 9.81 -10.22 20.19
CA ALA A 529 10.85 -10.17 19.16
C ALA A 529 11.62 -8.85 19.24
N ASP A 530 12.94 -8.96 19.08
CA ASP A 530 13.84 -7.83 18.84
C ASP A 530 14.27 -7.87 17.39
N ILE A 531 13.94 -6.81 16.65
CA ILE A 531 14.22 -6.66 15.22
C ILE A 531 15.14 -5.47 15.06
N TYR A 532 16.33 -5.71 14.54
CA TYR A 532 17.31 -4.66 14.34
C TYR A 532 17.96 -4.75 12.97
N GLY A 533 18.39 -3.61 12.48
CA GLY A 533 18.99 -3.55 11.15
C GLY A 533 19.37 -2.16 10.73
N GLY A 534 19.69 -2.06 9.45
CA GLY A 534 20.06 -0.81 8.82
C GLY A 534 19.69 -0.79 7.34
N GLU A 535 19.49 0.40 6.86
CA GLU A 535 19.16 0.69 5.47
C GLU A 535 20.08 1.80 4.97
N ALA A 536 20.60 1.65 3.76
CA ALA A 536 21.40 2.67 3.10
C ALA A 536 20.94 2.84 1.66
N GLY A 537 20.96 4.05 1.16
CA GLY A 537 20.56 4.36 -0.19
C GLY A 537 21.25 5.58 -0.76
N ILE A 538 21.45 5.54 -2.06
CA ILE A 538 21.91 6.68 -2.85
C ILE A 538 20.94 6.90 -4.01
N GLU A 539 20.72 8.16 -4.33
CA GLU A 539 20.06 8.62 -5.55
C GLU A 539 20.97 9.63 -6.23
N PHE A 540 21.14 9.52 -7.53
CA PHE A 540 22.04 10.39 -8.26
C PHE A 540 21.48 10.85 -9.60
N LEU A 541 21.85 12.05 -9.99
CA LEU A 541 21.66 12.65 -11.31
C LEU A 541 23.03 12.87 -11.94
N ALA A 542 23.50 11.89 -12.72
CA ALA A 542 24.83 11.95 -13.34
C ALA A 542 24.88 12.99 -14.49
N SER A 543 23.79 13.05 -15.27
CA SER A 543 23.61 14.03 -16.36
C SER A 543 22.10 14.30 -16.51
N ARG A 544 21.71 15.22 -17.42
CA ARG A 544 20.30 15.50 -17.72
C ARG A 544 19.55 14.24 -18.20
N TRP A 545 20.25 13.35 -18.88
CA TRP A 545 19.68 12.16 -19.48
C TRP A 545 19.95 10.88 -18.68
N LEU A 546 20.72 10.93 -17.57
CA LEU A 546 21.08 9.75 -16.78
C LEU A 546 20.93 10.02 -15.29
N SER A 547 20.03 9.27 -14.68
CA SER A 547 19.82 9.20 -13.23
C SER A 547 19.78 7.76 -12.74
N GLY A 548 19.87 7.56 -11.42
CA GLY A 548 19.78 6.23 -10.88
C GLY A 548 19.67 6.22 -9.35
N PHE A 549 19.52 5.03 -8.83
CA PHE A 549 19.50 4.78 -7.40
C PHE A 549 20.15 3.42 -7.08
N ALA A 550 20.64 3.28 -5.86
CA ALA A 550 21.03 2.00 -5.30
C ALA A 550 20.73 1.99 -3.80
N ASN A 551 20.10 0.93 -3.33
CA ASN A 551 19.71 0.76 -1.95
C ASN A 551 20.11 -0.62 -1.44
N TYR A 552 20.45 -0.68 -0.17
CA TYR A 552 20.70 -1.91 0.57
C TYR A 552 19.92 -1.87 1.89
N ALA A 553 19.32 -2.97 2.28
CA ALA A 553 18.70 -3.14 3.57
C ALA A 553 19.15 -4.46 4.20
N TYR A 554 19.48 -4.40 5.48
CA TYR A 554 19.82 -5.53 6.32
C TYR A 554 18.94 -5.55 7.56
N GLU A 555 18.43 -6.73 7.92
CA GLU A 555 17.67 -6.90 9.16
C GLU A 555 17.88 -8.28 9.77
N GLU A 556 17.78 -8.34 11.09
CA GLU A 556 17.83 -9.58 11.86
C GLU A 556 16.73 -9.60 12.92
N ILE A 557 16.18 -10.79 13.17
CA ILE A 557 15.06 -11.00 14.08
C ILE A 557 15.48 -12.03 15.12
N GLY A 558 15.61 -11.60 16.38
CA GLY A 558 15.70 -12.46 17.54
C GLY A 558 14.32 -12.59 18.18
N GLN A 559 13.77 -13.81 18.37
CA GLN A 559 12.41 -13.96 18.84
C GLN A 559 12.17 -15.17 19.71
N SER A 560 11.28 -15.02 20.68
CA SER A 560 10.77 -16.06 21.56
C SER A 560 9.32 -16.48 21.27
N PHE A 561 8.68 -15.86 20.27
CA PHE A 561 7.33 -16.25 19.83
C PHE A 561 7.26 -17.73 19.44
N SER A 562 6.07 -18.30 19.61
CA SER A 562 5.77 -19.68 19.22
C SER A 562 4.71 -19.73 18.13
N GLY A 563 4.74 -20.78 17.32
CA GLY A 563 3.69 -21.07 16.35
C GLY A 563 3.51 -20.01 15.27
N THR A 564 2.26 -19.66 15.01
CA THR A 564 1.83 -18.81 13.88
C THR A 564 2.23 -17.34 14.01
N VAL A 565 2.67 -16.91 15.16
CA VAL A 565 3.10 -15.52 15.37
C VAL A 565 4.57 -15.28 15.12
N LYS A 566 5.37 -16.32 14.92
CA LYS A 566 6.78 -16.18 14.54
C LYS A 566 6.90 -15.33 13.28
N ARG A 567 7.92 -14.48 13.29
CA ARG A 567 8.24 -13.57 12.19
C ARG A 567 9.41 -14.10 11.37
N GLY A 568 9.40 -13.77 10.08
CA GLY A 568 10.51 -14.04 9.18
C GLY A 568 10.68 -12.91 8.21
N ALA A 569 11.92 -12.59 7.87
CA ALA A 569 12.28 -11.61 6.88
C ALA A 569 13.61 -11.97 6.20
N PRO A 570 13.79 -11.60 4.93
CA PRO A 570 15.07 -11.72 4.26
C PRO A 570 16.12 -10.84 4.94
N ARG A 571 17.25 -11.41 5.37
CA ARG A 571 18.32 -10.64 6.03
C ARG A 571 18.89 -9.54 5.15
N SER A 572 18.97 -9.74 3.85
CA SER A 572 19.57 -8.79 2.92
C SER A 572 18.67 -8.57 1.72
N LYS A 573 18.45 -7.32 1.39
CA LYS A 573 17.71 -6.86 0.20
C LYS A 573 18.53 -5.80 -0.52
N VAL A 574 18.63 -5.88 -1.85
CA VAL A 574 19.26 -4.87 -2.71
C VAL A 574 18.25 -4.41 -3.72
N SER A 575 18.18 -3.13 -3.97
CA SER A 575 17.50 -2.56 -5.14
C SER A 575 18.38 -1.53 -5.81
N ALA A 576 18.52 -1.60 -7.13
CA ALA A 576 19.29 -0.65 -7.90
C ALA A 576 18.61 -0.38 -9.25
N GLY A 577 18.72 0.84 -9.75
CA GLY A 577 18.15 1.20 -11.04
C GLY A 577 18.95 2.30 -11.74
N LEU A 578 18.94 2.22 -13.06
CA LEU A 578 19.46 3.26 -13.95
C LEU A 578 18.34 3.68 -14.88
N ARG A 579 18.18 4.97 -15.03
CA ARG A 579 17.18 5.59 -15.91
C ARG A 579 17.85 6.52 -16.90
N THR A 580 17.39 6.43 -18.12
CA THR A 580 17.82 7.35 -19.20
C THR A 580 16.61 8.00 -19.85
N GLU A 581 16.71 9.28 -20.16
CA GLU A 581 15.72 10.02 -20.93
C GLU A 581 16.46 11.00 -21.85
N TRP A 582 16.29 10.82 -23.15
CA TRP A 582 16.98 11.64 -24.16
C TRP A 582 16.03 12.66 -24.78
N ASP A 583 16.58 13.77 -25.24
CA ASP A 583 15.83 14.87 -25.88
C ASP A 583 15.05 14.43 -27.12
N ASN A 584 15.46 13.35 -27.78
CA ASN A 584 14.75 12.78 -28.93
C ASN A 584 13.49 11.99 -28.56
N GLY A 585 13.13 11.95 -27.28
CA GLY A 585 11.95 11.26 -26.76
C GLY A 585 12.18 9.78 -26.42
N LEU A 586 13.37 9.23 -26.65
CA LEU A 586 13.70 7.88 -26.21
C LEU A 586 13.94 7.87 -24.69
N SER A 587 13.41 6.88 -24.01
CA SER A 587 13.61 6.66 -22.57
C SER A 587 13.84 5.19 -22.27
N GLY A 588 14.53 4.90 -21.17
CA GLY A 588 14.74 3.53 -20.72
C GLY A 588 14.97 3.47 -19.23
N GLU A 589 14.57 2.37 -18.62
CA GLU A 589 14.91 2.03 -17.24
C GLU A 589 15.34 0.56 -17.17
N ILE A 590 16.39 0.32 -16.41
CA ILE A 590 16.80 -0.98 -15.93
C ILE A 590 16.78 -0.97 -14.42
N SER A 591 16.06 -1.88 -13.80
CA SER A 591 16.02 -2.01 -12.34
C SER A 591 16.24 -3.46 -11.93
N TYR A 592 17.10 -3.62 -10.93
CA TYR A 592 17.50 -4.91 -10.37
C TYR A 592 17.15 -4.99 -8.90
N TYR A 593 16.60 -6.11 -8.49
CA TYR A 593 16.23 -6.42 -7.11
C TYR A 593 16.80 -7.79 -6.73
N TYR A 594 17.46 -7.84 -5.59
CA TYR A 594 17.87 -9.08 -4.94
C TYR A 594 17.17 -9.18 -3.59
N VAL A 595 16.59 -10.33 -3.30
CA VAL A 595 15.99 -10.65 -2.01
C VAL A 595 16.63 -11.94 -1.50
N GLY A 596 17.19 -11.88 -0.30
CA GLY A 596 17.86 -13.02 0.33
C GLY A 596 16.86 -14.10 0.73
N ALA A 597 17.34 -15.33 0.85
CA ALA A 597 16.54 -16.45 1.33
C ALA A 597 16.05 -16.19 2.77
N THR A 598 14.85 -16.66 3.06
CA THR A 598 14.26 -16.54 4.38
C THR A 598 13.39 -17.74 4.74
N THR A 599 13.07 -17.87 6.02
CA THR A 599 12.11 -18.85 6.53
C THR A 599 10.96 -18.12 7.18
N TYR A 600 9.76 -18.30 6.63
CA TYR A 600 8.52 -17.83 7.22
C TYR A 600 7.86 -18.99 7.96
N PRO A 601 7.83 -19.01 9.30
CA PRO A 601 7.39 -20.18 10.05
C PRO A 601 5.86 -20.32 10.09
N ILE A 602 5.23 -20.46 8.94
CA ILE A 602 3.79 -20.60 8.76
C ILE A 602 3.33 -22.06 8.64
N ALA A 603 4.23 -23.00 8.39
CA ALA A 603 3.89 -24.42 8.22
C ALA A 603 3.21 -25.02 9.46
N GLN A 604 3.42 -24.46 10.64
CA GLN A 604 2.78 -24.96 11.86
C GLN A 604 1.24 -24.87 11.82
N THR A 605 0.68 -23.96 11.01
CA THR A 605 -0.77 -23.87 10.79
C THR A 605 -1.32 -25.13 10.05
N PHE A 606 -0.47 -25.84 9.31
CA PHE A 606 -0.84 -26.95 8.44
C PHE A 606 -0.28 -28.30 8.87
N THR A 607 0.64 -28.34 9.83
CA THR A 607 1.36 -29.56 10.27
C THR A 607 0.42 -30.63 10.79
N THR A 608 -0.71 -30.28 11.38
CA THR A 608 -1.66 -31.28 11.92
C THR A 608 -2.22 -32.19 10.84
N LEU A 609 -2.46 -31.69 9.61
CA LEU A 609 -2.95 -32.46 8.47
C LEU A 609 -1.81 -33.21 7.79
N ALA A 610 -0.64 -32.63 7.66
CA ALA A 610 0.53 -33.22 7.04
C ALA A 610 1.10 -34.40 7.85
N THR A 611 0.83 -34.49 9.15
CA THR A 611 1.24 -35.63 10.00
C THR A 611 0.34 -36.86 9.84
N ILE A 612 -0.74 -36.79 9.08
CA ILE A 612 -1.62 -37.94 8.80
C ILE A 612 -1.16 -38.57 7.46
N PRO A 613 -0.40 -39.70 7.45
CA PRO A 613 0.24 -40.24 6.25
C PRO A 613 -0.71 -40.60 5.10
N THR A 614 -1.98 -40.85 5.43
CA THR A 614 -2.99 -41.29 4.46
C THR A 614 -3.71 -40.15 3.75
N THR A 615 -3.50 -38.89 4.15
CA THR A 615 -4.16 -37.74 3.52
C THR A 615 -3.50 -37.30 2.23
N GLY A 616 -2.22 -37.69 2.00
CA GLY A 616 -1.46 -37.18 0.86
C GLY A 616 -1.16 -35.69 0.89
N VAL A 617 -1.54 -35.00 1.98
CA VAL A 617 -1.33 -33.56 2.13
C VAL A 617 0.15 -33.29 2.43
N ILE A 618 0.76 -32.49 1.61
CA ILE A 618 2.11 -31.97 1.82
C ILE A 618 1.96 -30.55 2.42
N ALA A 619 2.49 -30.36 3.63
CA ALA A 619 2.56 -29.02 4.20
C ALA A 619 3.42 -28.13 3.31
N PRO A 620 3.02 -26.87 3.03
CA PRO A 620 3.88 -25.94 2.33
C PRO A 620 5.19 -25.75 3.11
N GLY A 621 6.31 -25.70 2.38
CA GLY A 621 7.61 -25.40 3.00
C GLY A 621 7.61 -23.99 3.57
N ASP A 622 8.27 -23.80 4.71
CA ASP A 622 8.43 -22.47 5.33
C ASP A 622 9.44 -21.60 4.59
N ARG A 623 10.30 -22.20 3.79
CA ARG A 623 11.44 -21.52 3.17
C ARG A 623 11.07 -20.91 1.84
N VAL A 624 11.51 -19.68 1.65
CA VAL A 624 11.60 -18.99 0.36
C VAL A 624 13.08 -18.83 0.05
N ASP A 625 13.50 -19.33 -1.11
CA ASP A 625 14.89 -19.18 -1.57
C ASP A 625 15.15 -17.75 -2.03
N SER A 626 16.44 -17.38 -2.09
CA SER A 626 16.83 -16.08 -2.63
C SER A 626 16.48 -16.00 -4.11
N TYR A 627 16.07 -14.81 -4.55
CA TYR A 627 15.71 -14.56 -5.94
C TYR A 627 16.21 -13.22 -6.46
N ASN A 628 16.24 -13.11 -7.77
CA ASN A 628 16.68 -11.94 -8.51
C ASN A 628 15.60 -11.50 -9.48
N LEU A 629 15.28 -10.21 -9.48
CA LEU A 629 14.36 -9.62 -10.44
C LEU A 629 15.12 -8.58 -11.26
N LEU A 630 15.16 -8.74 -12.58
CA LEU A 630 15.63 -7.73 -13.50
C LEU A 630 14.43 -7.20 -14.30
N ASN A 631 14.10 -5.95 -14.15
CA ASN A 631 13.04 -5.32 -14.93
C ASN A 631 13.65 -4.36 -15.93
N LEU A 632 13.09 -4.37 -17.14
CA LEU A 632 13.52 -3.54 -18.25
C LEU A 632 12.33 -2.76 -18.80
N ARG A 633 12.56 -1.49 -19.13
CA ARG A 633 11.59 -0.67 -19.86
C ARG A 633 12.30 0.13 -20.94
N VAL A 634 11.68 0.21 -22.11
CA VAL A 634 12.05 1.12 -23.19
C VAL A 634 10.79 1.85 -23.63
N GLY A 635 10.85 3.16 -23.71
CA GLY A 635 9.75 4.01 -24.16
C GLY A 635 10.21 4.99 -25.24
N TYR A 636 9.29 5.34 -26.13
CA TYR A 636 9.51 6.36 -27.13
C TYR A 636 8.35 7.34 -27.16
N ARG A 637 8.65 8.60 -26.83
CA ARG A 637 7.71 9.72 -26.86
C ARG A 637 7.86 10.42 -28.22
N PHE A 638 6.96 10.12 -29.11
CA PHE A 638 7.03 10.59 -30.49
C PHE A 638 6.35 11.94 -30.73
N TRP A 639 5.65 12.45 -29.73
CA TRP A 639 5.05 13.77 -29.73
C TRP A 639 5.09 14.34 -28.32
N GLN A 640 5.44 15.64 -28.20
CA GLN A 640 5.48 16.34 -26.94
C GLN A 640 5.24 17.83 -27.13
N GLN A 641 4.36 18.41 -26.32
CA GLN A 641 4.08 19.83 -26.29
C GLN A 641 3.84 20.28 -24.86
N LYS A 642 4.62 21.25 -24.36
CA LYS A 642 4.34 21.86 -23.05
C LYS A 642 3.09 22.74 -23.13
N ALA A 643 2.10 22.51 -22.27
CA ALA A 643 0.96 23.41 -22.10
C ALA A 643 1.32 24.53 -21.10
N ALA A 644 0.67 25.68 -21.25
CA ALA A 644 0.97 26.89 -20.46
C ALA A 644 0.80 26.75 -18.93
N ALA A 645 0.17 25.67 -18.44
CA ALA A 645 -0.07 25.39 -17.02
C ALA A 645 0.80 24.24 -16.46
N GLY A 646 1.91 23.87 -17.13
CA GLY A 646 2.78 22.77 -16.67
C GLY A 646 2.27 21.37 -17.02
N TYR A 647 1.04 21.22 -17.53
CA TYR A 647 0.52 19.94 -18.01
C TYR A 647 1.21 19.55 -19.33
N MET A 648 1.70 18.32 -19.40
CA MET A 648 2.33 17.80 -20.63
C MET A 648 1.30 17.23 -21.58
N ARG A 649 1.34 17.65 -22.82
CA ARG A 649 0.63 16.99 -23.93
C ARG A 649 1.65 16.13 -24.65
N ASP A 650 1.43 14.83 -24.67
CA ASP A 650 2.38 13.90 -25.27
C ASP A 650 1.71 12.62 -25.74
N ALA A 651 2.45 11.87 -26.56
CA ALA A 651 2.09 10.52 -26.94
C ALA A 651 3.33 9.63 -26.86
N GLU A 652 3.22 8.56 -26.09
CA GLU A 652 4.31 7.63 -25.78
C GLU A 652 3.87 6.19 -26.06
N VAL A 653 4.78 5.41 -26.62
CA VAL A 653 4.70 3.95 -26.66
C VAL A 653 5.85 3.38 -25.84
N ALA A 654 5.60 2.29 -25.12
CA ALA A 654 6.65 1.66 -24.33
C ALA A 654 6.46 0.14 -24.27
N VAL A 655 7.56 -0.55 -24.01
CA VAL A 655 7.58 -1.98 -23.72
C VAL A 655 8.28 -2.18 -22.37
N SER A 656 7.71 -3.01 -21.52
CA SER A 656 8.27 -3.39 -20.23
C SER A 656 8.39 -4.90 -20.15
N VAL A 657 9.49 -5.38 -19.58
CA VAL A 657 9.72 -6.80 -19.28
C VAL A 657 10.02 -6.91 -17.79
N PHE A 658 9.15 -7.61 -17.06
CA PHE A 658 9.32 -7.91 -15.65
C PHE A 658 10.00 -9.26 -15.50
N ASN A 659 10.95 -9.36 -14.55
CA ASN A 659 11.75 -10.55 -14.33
C ASN A 659 12.39 -11.08 -15.65
N ALA A 660 13.12 -10.21 -16.35
CA ALA A 660 13.73 -10.52 -17.64
C ALA A 660 14.76 -11.68 -17.57
N LEU A 661 15.28 -11.99 -16.38
CA LEU A 661 16.14 -13.16 -16.15
C LEU A 661 15.33 -14.46 -16.10
N ASN A 662 14.02 -14.38 -16.00
CA ASN A 662 13.11 -15.50 -15.77
C ASN A 662 13.52 -16.37 -14.58
N ASP A 663 13.98 -15.74 -13.49
CA ASP A 663 14.24 -16.40 -12.22
C ASP A 663 12.88 -16.82 -11.62
N GLU A 664 12.49 -18.08 -11.87
CA GLU A 664 11.23 -18.65 -11.39
C GLU A 664 11.30 -18.94 -9.90
N HIS A 665 10.53 -18.20 -9.11
CA HIS A 665 10.59 -18.24 -7.65
C HIS A 665 9.23 -18.01 -7.01
N LYS A 666 9.12 -18.36 -5.73
CA LYS A 666 8.05 -17.87 -4.83
C LYS A 666 8.58 -16.69 -4.02
N GLU A 667 7.71 -15.72 -3.75
CA GLU A 667 8.04 -14.60 -2.84
C GLU A 667 7.48 -14.82 -1.44
N HIS A 668 6.55 -15.75 -1.30
CA HIS A 668 5.94 -16.17 -0.04
C HIS A 668 5.68 -17.67 -0.06
N PRO A 669 5.80 -18.40 1.07
CA PRO A 669 5.54 -19.84 1.10
C PRO A 669 4.16 -20.24 0.58
N LEU A 670 3.14 -19.41 0.85
CA LEU A 670 1.77 -19.60 0.39
C LEU A 670 1.50 -18.99 -1.00
N GLY A 671 2.48 -18.32 -1.59
CA GLY A 671 2.36 -17.72 -2.92
C GLY A 671 2.59 -18.73 -4.05
N ASP A 672 2.22 -18.34 -5.25
CA ASP A 672 2.47 -19.10 -6.47
C ASP A 672 3.81 -18.71 -7.12
N LEU A 673 4.28 -19.48 -8.07
CA LEU A 673 5.52 -19.20 -8.80
C LEU A 673 5.38 -17.94 -9.66
N ILE A 674 6.40 -17.10 -9.63
CA ILE A 674 6.53 -15.88 -10.41
C ILE A 674 7.58 -16.11 -11.50
N GLY A 675 7.22 -15.82 -12.75
CA GLY A 675 8.12 -15.89 -13.90
C GLY A 675 8.19 -14.56 -14.64
N SER A 676 8.85 -14.56 -15.79
CA SER A 676 8.96 -13.41 -16.68
C SER A 676 7.60 -13.01 -17.26
N ARG A 677 7.41 -11.70 -17.47
CA ARG A 677 6.21 -11.14 -18.14
C ARG A 677 6.58 -9.92 -18.94
N SER A 678 6.00 -9.80 -20.15
CA SER A 678 6.13 -8.64 -21.01
C SER A 678 4.82 -7.89 -21.21
N MET A 679 4.92 -6.56 -21.30
CA MET A 679 3.81 -5.63 -21.49
C MET A 679 4.14 -4.57 -22.52
N GLY A 680 3.17 -4.24 -23.36
CA GLY A 680 3.21 -3.07 -24.25
C GLY A 680 2.28 -1.98 -23.74
N TRP A 681 2.67 -0.72 -23.89
CA TRP A 681 1.96 0.45 -23.41
C TRP A 681 1.76 1.50 -24.49
N VAL A 682 0.63 2.15 -24.45
CA VAL A 682 0.34 3.38 -25.19
C VAL A 682 -0.24 4.39 -24.21
N THR A 683 0.33 5.59 -24.17
CA THR A 683 -0.16 6.70 -23.34
C THR A 683 -0.31 7.93 -24.22
N VAL A 684 -1.45 8.59 -24.14
CA VAL A 684 -1.73 9.86 -24.82
C VAL A 684 -2.28 10.87 -23.83
N ARG A 685 -1.72 12.09 -23.81
CA ARG A 685 -2.17 13.21 -23.00
C ARG A 685 -2.45 14.41 -23.89
N PHE A 686 -3.64 15.03 -23.77
CA PHE A 686 -4.04 16.16 -24.61
C PHE A 686 -5.04 17.10 -23.95
#